data_134a6eb07d28299477d460184168004a
#
_entry.id   134a6eb07d28299477d460184168004a
#
_cell.length_a   1.000
_cell.length_b   1.000
_cell.length_c   1.000
_cell.angle_alpha   90.00
_cell.angle_beta   90.00
_cell.angle_gamma   90.00
#
_symmetry.space_group_name_H-M   'P 1'
#
loop_
_entity.id
_entity.type
_entity.pdbx_description
1 polymer ?
#
loop_
_entity_poly.entity_id
_entity_poly.type
_entity_poly.pdbx_seq_one_letter_code
_entity_poly.pdbx_strand_id
1 'polypeptide(L)'
;MIKLYENGVYLLNGTEIVEDTGNVQVPLTKEEAAQNTMAYGILKAHNTSENMERLQIRFDKLTSHDITFVGIIQTARASGLEKFPMPYVLTNCHNSLCAVGGTINEDDHMFGLTCAKKYGGMYVPPHQAVIHQFAREMLAGGGKMILGSDSHTRYGALGTMAMGEGGPELVKQLLNKTYDIKMPGVIGIYLDGEPMKGVGPQDVALAIIGATFKNGYVNNKVMEFVGPGVSKLSADFRIGIDVMTTETTCLSSIWKTDEKIQEFYDIHGRSEDYKELNPGAVTYYDGMVYVNLSEIKPMIAMPFHPSNVYTIDELNANLADILHDVEQKALVSLDGAVDYSLQDKIRNGKFYVEQGIIAGCAGGGFENICAAADIIKGKNIGADEFTFSVYPASTPIYMELVKNGAIADLMEAGTVVKTAFCGPCFGAGDTPANNAFSIRHSTRNFPNREGSKLQNGQISSVALMDARSIAATAANKGFLTPATAMDVEYKGQKYHFDKNIYANRVFDSKGVADPSVEIKFGPNIKDWPAMSALPQNLLVKVVSEIHDPVTTTDELIPSGETSSYRSNPLGLAEFALSRKDPAYVGRAKEVQKAQKAIEANECPVDAFAELKPVMDKIHETYPEVGKDNLGVGSTIFAVKPGDGSAREQAASCQKVLGGWANIATEYATKRYRSNLINWGMLPFLTEEDHEALSFKNGDYIFVPDVRKAVEEKEDVIKAYVVGDELKELNLKLGDLTDAEREIILDGCLINYYRNH
;
A
#
# COMPACT_ATOMS: atom_id res chain seq x y z
N MET A 1 26.44 -9.54 -1.21
CA MET A 1 25.37 -8.56 -1.57
C MET A 1 24.53 -8.21 -0.33
N ILE A 2 23.66 -9.10 0.18
CA ILE A 2 22.85 -8.86 1.39
C ILE A 2 23.06 -9.97 2.40
N LYS A 3 23.20 -9.60 3.70
CA LYS A 3 23.27 -10.52 4.83
C LYS A 3 22.21 -10.14 5.86
N LEU A 4 21.45 -11.11 6.33
CA LEU A 4 20.53 -10.95 7.47
C LEU A 4 21.20 -11.51 8.74
N TYR A 5 21.12 -10.76 9.84
CA TYR A 5 21.59 -11.23 11.14
C TYR A 5 20.46 -12.02 11.82
N GLU A 6 20.78 -13.15 12.43
CA GLU A 6 19.79 -14.03 13.07
C GLU A 6 19.35 -13.49 14.43
N ASN A 7 20.24 -12.79 15.12
CA ASN A 7 20.00 -12.20 16.43
C ASN A 7 19.89 -10.68 16.35
N GLY A 8 19.47 -10.04 17.45
CA GLY A 8 19.55 -8.60 17.60
C GLY A 8 21.02 -8.11 17.49
N VAL A 9 21.18 -6.83 17.24
CA VAL A 9 22.47 -6.23 16.93
C VAL A 9 22.67 -4.92 17.66
N TYR A 10 23.85 -4.77 18.29
CA TYR A 10 24.31 -3.45 18.73
C TYR A 10 25.07 -2.78 17.59
N LEU A 11 24.78 -1.51 17.35
CA LEU A 11 25.53 -0.64 16.47
C LEU A 11 26.30 0.38 17.33
N LEU A 12 27.64 0.33 17.26
CA LEU A 12 28.51 1.21 18.04
C LEU A 12 29.03 2.33 17.15
N ASN A 13 28.87 3.57 17.59
CA ASN A 13 29.30 4.79 16.90
C ASN A 13 28.85 4.87 15.42
N GLY A 14 27.72 4.20 15.09
CA GLY A 14 27.14 4.21 13.76
C GLY A 14 27.87 3.33 12.72
N THR A 15 28.92 2.62 13.09
CA THR A 15 29.78 1.87 12.14
C THR A 15 30.15 0.45 12.56
N GLU A 16 30.29 0.17 13.83
CA GLU A 16 30.69 -1.16 14.31
C GLU A 16 29.46 -2.00 14.66
N ILE A 17 29.31 -3.13 13.98
CA ILE A 17 28.20 -4.07 14.17
C ILE A 17 28.62 -5.18 15.12
N VAL A 18 27.90 -5.34 16.24
CA VAL A 18 28.14 -6.40 17.23
C VAL A 18 26.87 -7.20 17.41
N GLU A 19 26.85 -8.44 16.93
CA GLU A 19 25.71 -9.33 17.07
C GLU A 19 25.48 -9.75 18.52
N ASP A 20 24.26 -9.71 19.00
CA ASP A 20 23.89 -10.10 20.36
C ASP A 20 23.84 -11.63 20.51
N THR A 21 24.94 -12.20 20.98
CA THR A 21 25.05 -13.62 21.30
C THR A 21 24.75 -13.97 22.75
N GLY A 22 24.21 -13.02 23.50
CA GLY A 22 23.85 -13.14 24.94
C GLY A 22 25.00 -12.87 25.93
N ASN A 23 26.25 -12.68 25.44
CA ASN A 23 27.43 -12.39 26.27
C ASN A 23 28.22 -11.15 25.79
N VAL A 24 27.53 -10.20 25.16
CA VAL A 24 28.18 -9.02 24.61
C VAL A 24 28.46 -8.00 25.72
N GLN A 25 29.70 -7.50 25.76
CA GLN A 25 30.09 -6.44 26.68
C GLN A 25 29.96 -5.08 26.00
N VAL A 26 28.84 -4.40 26.25
CA VAL A 26 28.57 -3.04 25.78
C VAL A 26 28.16 -2.16 26.96
N PRO A 27 28.34 -0.83 26.89
CA PRO A 27 28.13 0.06 28.05
C PRO A 27 26.65 0.29 28.43
N LEU A 28 25.67 -0.17 27.63
CA LEU A 28 24.24 -0.01 27.89
C LEU A 28 23.53 -1.36 27.88
N THR A 29 22.44 -1.49 28.62
CA THR A 29 21.53 -2.63 28.49
C THR A 29 20.82 -2.60 27.13
N LYS A 30 20.25 -3.72 26.73
CA LYS A 30 19.45 -3.83 25.50
C LYS A 30 18.34 -2.80 25.46
N GLU A 31 17.59 -2.66 26.55
CA GLU A 31 16.45 -1.75 26.70
C GLU A 31 16.91 -0.28 26.62
N GLU A 32 18.02 0.08 27.22
CA GLU A 32 18.58 1.44 27.14
C GLU A 32 19.10 1.74 25.73
N ALA A 33 19.80 0.80 25.10
CA ALA A 33 20.34 0.96 23.75
C ALA A 33 19.23 1.02 22.66
N ALA A 34 18.10 0.30 22.84
CA ALA A 34 16.95 0.36 21.95
C ALA A 34 16.28 1.75 21.94
N GLN A 35 16.35 2.50 23.05
CA GLN A 35 15.84 3.87 23.10
C GLN A 35 16.69 4.88 22.32
N ASN A 36 17.87 4.49 21.87
CA ASN A 36 18.77 5.32 21.08
C ASN A 36 18.53 5.21 19.56
N THR A 37 17.55 4.44 19.10
CA THR A 37 17.12 4.43 17.71
C THR A 37 16.44 5.76 17.36
N MET A 38 16.59 6.23 16.10
CA MET A 38 15.88 7.41 15.60
C MET A 38 14.37 7.18 15.66
N ALA A 39 13.93 5.97 15.32
CA ALA A 39 12.54 5.55 15.36
C ALA A 39 11.93 5.72 16.76
N TYR A 40 12.61 5.24 17.81
CA TYR A 40 12.12 5.39 19.18
C TYR A 40 11.94 6.87 19.55
N GLY A 41 12.94 7.71 19.25
CA GLY A 41 12.89 9.15 19.53
C GLY A 41 11.73 9.87 18.86
N ILE A 42 11.45 9.56 17.60
CA ILE A 42 10.34 10.14 16.82
C ILE A 42 9.00 9.67 17.37
N LEU A 43 8.84 8.36 17.58
CA LEU A 43 7.60 7.78 18.13
C LEU A 43 7.29 8.34 19.53
N LYS A 44 8.30 8.43 20.40
CA LYS A 44 8.15 9.03 21.74
C LYS A 44 7.69 10.50 21.68
N ALA A 45 8.22 11.28 20.74
CA ALA A 45 7.85 12.69 20.58
C ALA A 45 6.41 12.90 20.09
N HIS A 46 5.82 11.90 19.43
CA HIS A 46 4.45 11.96 18.89
C HIS A 46 3.44 11.11 19.68
N ASN A 47 3.91 10.40 20.71
CA ASN A 47 3.04 9.66 21.61
C ASN A 47 2.37 10.60 22.60
N THR A 48 1.06 10.62 22.63
CA THR A 48 0.26 11.46 23.55
C THR A 48 0.04 10.80 24.91
N SER A 49 0.39 9.51 25.05
CA SER A 49 0.32 8.80 26.32
C SER A 49 1.71 8.62 26.95
N GLU A 50 1.75 8.33 28.24
CA GLU A 50 3.01 7.97 28.93
C GLU A 50 3.41 6.49 28.70
N ASN A 51 2.52 5.69 28.13
CA ASN A 51 2.76 4.28 27.88
C ASN A 51 3.60 4.09 26.60
N MET A 52 4.82 3.60 26.75
CA MET A 52 5.72 3.34 25.63
C MET A 52 5.62 1.92 25.06
N GLU A 53 4.78 1.05 25.62
CA GLU A 53 4.46 -0.25 25.02
C GLU A 53 3.27 -0.16 24.07
N ARG A 54 2.29 0.71 24.40
CA ARG A 54 1.09 0.99 23.60
C ARG A 54 1.01 2.48 23.34
N LEU A 55 1.39 2.86 22.13
CA LEU A 55 1.50 4.26 21.71
C LEU A 55 0.16 4.78 21.22
N GLN A 56 -0.10 6.06 21.51
CA GLN A 56 -1.22 6.85 21.00
C GLN A 56 -0.69 8.02 20.17
N ILE A 57 -0.45 7.77 18.88
CA ILE A 57 0.28 8.68 18.00
C ILE A 57 -0.64 9.77 17.44
N ARG A 58 -0.15 11.02 17.47
CA ARG A 58 -0.67 12.14 16.70
C ARG A 58 0.32 12.52 15.61
N PHE A 59 -0.16 12.57 14.38
CA PHE A 59 0.64 12.99 13.24
C PHE A 59 0.68 14.51 13.08
N ASP A 60 1.76 15.04 12.48
CA ASP A 60 1.89 16.47 12.20
C ASP A 60 1.08 16.91 10.99
N LYS A 61 0.96 16.06 9.96
CA LYS A 61 0.33 16.40 8.67
C LYS A 61 -0.32 15.15 8.07
N LEU A 62 -1.32 15.39 7.20
CA LEU A 62 -2.02 14.35 6.45
C LEU A 62 -1.90 14.58 4.94
N THR A 63 -1.95 13.50 4.17
CA THR A 63 -2.00 13.56 2.71
C THR A 63 -2.88 12.46 2.12
N SER A 64 -3.66 12.79 1.08
CA SER A 64 -4.54 11.85 0.40
C SER A 64 -4.59 12.13 -1.09
N HIS A 65 -5.07 11.16 -1.85
CA HIS A 65 -5.30 11.28 -3.29
C HIS A 65 -6.78 11.09 -3.64
N ASP A 66 -7.12 11.39 -4.89
CA ASP A 66 -8.48 11.48 -5.41
C ASP A 66 -9.31 10.19 -5.36
N ILE A 67 -8.70 9.02 -5.27
CA ILE A 67 -9.49 7.78 -5.05
C ILE A 67 -9.77 7.49 -3.58
N THR A 68 -9.33 8.33 -2.64
CA THR A 68 -9.52 8.12 -1.19
C THR A 68 -10.11 9.31 -0.47
N PHE A 69 -9.73 10.55 -0.82
CA PHE A 69 -10.10 11.71 0.00
C PHE A 69 -11.61 11.95 0.09
N VAL A 70 -12.37 11.62 -0.97
CA VAL A 70 -13.84 11.81 -0.93
C VAL A 70 -14.46 10.95 0.17
N GLY A 71 -14.14 9.66 0.20
CA GLY A 71 -14.61 8.74 1.24
C GLY A 71 -14.16 9.13 2.64
N ILE A 72 -12.90 9.56 2.79
CA ILE A 72 -12.33 10.03 4.06
C ILE A 72 -13.11 11.24 4.58
N ILE A 73 -13.31 12.26 3.74
CA ILE A 73 -14.00 13.49 4.14
C ILE A 73 -15.48 13.21 4.40
N GLN A 74 -16.15 12.39 3.59
CA GLN A 74 -17.54 11.99 3.83
C GLN A 74 -17.71 11.25 5.16
N THR A 75 -16.77 10.33 5.49
CA THR A 75 -16.76 9.63 6.78
C THR A 75 -16.52 10.59 7.94
N ALA A 76 -15.54 11.49 7.83
CA ALA A 76 -15.24 12.48 8.85
C ALA A 76 -16.40 13.46 9.06
N ARG A 77 -17.08 13.90 7.98
CA ARG A 77 -18.29 14.75 8.06
C ARG A 77 -19.45 14.05 8.76
N ALA A 78 -19.69 12.79 8.42
CA ALA A 78 -20.72 11.98 9.10
C ALA A 78 -20.42 11.79 10.60
N SER A 79 -19.15 11.93 10.99
CA SER A 79 -18.64 11.77 12.36
C SER A 79 -18.40 13.11 13.09
N GLY A 80 -18.81 14.27 12.50
CA GLY A 80 -18.76 15.56 13.16
C GLY A 80 -17.58 16.48 12.82
N LEU A 81 -16.95 16.31 11.65
CA LEU A 81 -15.85 17.18 11.21
C LEU A 81 -16.30 18.64 11.07
N GLU A 82 -15.62 19.55 11.76
CA GLU A 82 -15.85 21.00 11.67
C GLU A 82 -14.80 21.72 10.82
N LYS A 83 -13.52 21.35 11.00
CA LYS A 83 -12.36 21.86 10.25
C LYS A 83 -11.22 20.83 10.29
N PHE A 84 -10.26 20.95 9.39
CA PHE A 84 -9.04 20.15 9.48
C PHE A 84 -8.17 20.65 10.63
N PRO A 85 -7.85 19.80 11.61
CA PRO A 85 -7.10 20.21 12.81
C PRO A 85 -5.60 20.36 12.56
N MET A 86 -5.12 19.89 11.42
CA MET A 86 -3.73 19.91 10.99
C MET A 86 -3.65 20.09 9.46
N PRO A 87 -2.51 20.44 8.89
CA PRO A 87 -2.33 20.51 7.44
C PRO A 87 -2.75 19.20 6.77
N TYR A 88 -3.72 19.29 5.87
CA TYR A 88 -4.20 18.15 5.08
C TYR A 88 -4.18 18.49 3.59
N VAL A 89 -3.47 17.67 2.82
CA VAL A 89 -3.25 17.84 1.39
C VAL A 89 -4.06 16.84 0.59
N LEU A 90 -4.86 17.35 -0.35
CA LEU A 90 -5.67 16.59 -1.28
C LEU A 90 -5.03 16.67 -2.67
N THR A 91 -4.54 15.54 -3.19
CA THR A 91 -3.89 15.48 -4.50
C THR A 91 -4.75 14.73 -5.52
N ASN A 92 -4.64 15.09 -6.79
CA ASN A 92 -5.42 14.52 -7.88
C ASN A 92 -4.51 13.86 -8.90
N CYS A 93 -3.97 12.70 -8.56
CA CYS A 93 -2.96 11.99 -9.34
C CYS A 93 -3.33 10.55 -9.72
N HIS A 94 -4.50 10.05 -9.31
CA HIS A 94 -4.97 8.71 -9.61
C HIS A 94 -6.15 8.71 -10.59
N ASN A 95 -7.26 9.38 -10.25
CA ASN A 95 -8.43 9.52 -11.11
C ASN A 95 -8.35 10.74 -12.03
N SER A 96 -7.17 11.24 -12.28
CA SER A 96 -7.02 12.44 -13.05
C SER A 96 -7.38 12.22 -14.51
N LEU A 97 -7.75 13.32 -15.17
CA LEU A 97 -8.03 13.38 -16.60
C LEU A 97 -6.82 13.05 -17.48
N CYS A 98 -5.70 12.63 -16.90
CA CYS A 98 -4.51 12.22 -17.64
C CYS A 98 -4.71 10.97 -18.49
N ALA A 99 -5.55 10.03 -18.02
CA ALA A 99 -5.78 8.77 -18.72
C ALA A 99 -7.23 8.29 -18.64
N VAL A 100 -7.92 8.55 -17.54
CA VAL A 100 -9.32 8.15 -17.32
C VAL A 100 -10.15 9.42 -17.23
N GLY A 101 -10.63 9.93 -18.34
CA GLY A 101 -11.40 11.15 -18.40
C GLY A 101 -12.90 10.90 -18.27
N GLY A 102 -13.55 11.56 -17.33
CA GLY A 102 -14.98 11.58 -17.21
C GLY A 102 -15.46 12.65 -16.23
N THR A 103 -16.65 13.19 -16.45
CA THR A 103 -17.27 14.16 -15.56
C THR A 103 -17.32 13.64 -14.12
N ILE A 104 -17.51 12.34 -13.94
CA ILE A 104 -17.51 11.66 -12.64
C ILE A 104 -16.21 11.86 -11.85
N ASN A 105 -15.06 11.91 -12.53
CA ASN A 105 -13.77 12.15 -11.89
C ASN A 105 -13.58 13.62 -11.55
N GLU A 106 -14.01 14.52 -12.45
CA GLU A 106 -13.93 15.95 -12.20
C GLU A 106 -14.86 16.40 -11.07
N ASP A 107 -16.00 15.73 -10.88
CA ASP A 107 -16.88 15.94 -9.72
C ASP A 107 -16.14 15.66 -8.40
N ASP A 108 -15.35 14.60 -8.32
CA ASP A 108 -14.51 14.29 -7.16
C ASP A 108 -13.45 15.39 -6.92
N HIS A 109 -12.85 15.93 -7.98
CA HIS A 109 -11.90 17.03 -7.91
C HIS A 109 -12.56 18.31 -7.39
N MET A 110 -13.76 18.65 -7.89
CA MET A 110 -14.51 19.82 -7.41
C MET A 110 -14.96 19.66 -5.96
N PHE A 111 -15.33 18.45 -5.55
CA PHE A 111 -15.59 18.13 -4.15
C PHE A 111 -14.33 18.41 -3.30
N GLY A 112 -13.16 17.88 -3.70
CA GLY A 112 -11.90 18.08 -2.99
C GLY A 112 -11.51 19.55 -2.85
N LEU A 113 -11.60 20.34 -3.94
CA LEU A 113 -11.30 21.77 -3.91
C LEU A 113 -12.23 22.53 -2.95
N THR A 114 -13.53 22.26 -3.01
CA THR A 114 -14.50 22.95 -2.13
C THR A 114 -14.36 22.52 -0.68
N CYS A 115 -14.00 21.27 -0.41
CA CYS A 115 -13.64 20.78 0.93
C CYS A 115 -12.36 21.42 1.47
N ALA A 116 -11.31 21.55 0.64
CA ALA A 116 -10.07 22.23 1.05
C ALA A 116 -10.35 23.69 1.44
N LYS A 117 -11.21 24.39 0.70
CA LYS A 117 -11.64 25.74 1.03
C LYS A 117 -12.44 25.78 2.33
N LYS A 118 -13.46 24.91 2.45
CA LYS A 118 -14.36 24.89 3.60
C LYS A 118 -13.67 24.53 4.90
N TYR A 119 -12.80 23.52 4.88
CA TYR A 119 -12.20 22.95 6.08
C TYR A 119 -10.76 23.42 6.36
N GLY A 120 -10.17 24.23 5.49
CA GLY A 120 -8.84 24.77 5.73
C GLY A 120 -7.69 23.86 5.26
N GLY A 121 -7.86 23.19 4.12
CA GLY A 121 -6.88 22.29 3.54
C GLY A 121 -6.07 22.88 2.38
N MET A 122 -5.31 22.00 1.74
CA MET A 122 -4.54 22.27 0.53
C MET A 122 -5.04 21.36 -0.60
N TYR A 123 -5.17 21.89 -1.82
CA TYR A 123 -5.64 21.14 -2.98
C TYR A 123 -4.64 21.25 -4.13
N VAL A 124 -4.13 20.09 -4.57
CA VAL A 124 -3.18 19.97 -5.69
C VAL A 124 -3.95 19.45 -6.90
N PRO A 125 -4.11 20.26 -7.97
CA PRO A 125 -4.86 19.88 -9.15
C PRO A 125 -4.22 18.71 -9.92
N PRO A 126 -4.95 18.06 -10.84
CA PRO A 126 -4.39 17.07 -11.77
C PRO A 126 -3.17 17.61 -12.53
N HIS A 127 -2.29 16.73 -12.94
CA HIS A 127 -1.07 17.01 -13.71
C HIS A 127 0.05 17.73 -12.96
N GLN A 128 -0.17 18.21 -11.71
CA GLN A 128 0.85 19.00 -10.99
C GLN A 128 1.90 18.12 -10.30
N ALA A 129 1.47 17.09 -9.58
CA ALA A 129 2.38 16.16 -8.91
C ALA A 129 1.66 14.87 -8.51
N VAL A 130 2.41 13.77 -8.45
CA VAL A 130 1.96 12.59 -7.69
C VAL A 130 2.03 12.89 -6.20
N ILE A 131 1.14 12.26 -5.41
CA ILE A 131 0.97 12.53 -3.97
C ILE A 131 2.31 12.56 -3.22
N HIS A 132 3.16 11.54 -3.42
CA HIS A 132 4.39 11.43 -2.64
C HIS A 132 5.47 12.40 -3.08
N GLN A 133 5.51 12.80 -4.35
CA GLN A 133 6.46 13.81 -4.80
C GLN A 133 6.10 15.20 -4.25
N PHE A 134 4.80 15.56 -4.28
CA PHE A 134 4.36 16.79 -3.63
C PHE A 134 4.68 16.81 -2.13
N ALA A 135 4.43 15.69 -1.45
CA ALA A 135 4.73 15.58 -0.02
C ALA A 135 6.23 15.72 0.28
N ARG A 136 7.12 15.16 -0.53
CA ARG A 136 8.57 15.31 -0.41
C ARG A 136 8.99 16.76 -0.60
N GLU A 137 8.48 17.41 -1.64
CA GLU A 137 8.85 18.78 -1.99
C GLU A 137 8.26 19.81 -1.02
N MET A 138 7.05 19.57 -0.45
CA MET A 138 6.29 20.61 0.24
C MET A 138 5.90 20.29 1.70
N LEU A 139 5.96 19.04 2.14
CA LEU A 139 5.42 18.64 3.45
C LEU A 139 6.44 18.00 4.39
N ALA A 140 7.35 17.18 3.87
CA ALA A 140 8.32 16.45 4.68
C ALA A 140 9.14 17.39 5.58
N GLY A 141 9.57 16.90 6.74
CA GLY A 141 10.40 17.63 7.70
C GLY A 141 11.10 16.69 8.67
N GLY A 142 12.32 16.99 9.05
CA GLY A 142 13.14 16.16 9.93
C GLY A 142 12.50 15.95 11.30
N GLY A 143 12.36 14.70 11.71
CA GLY A 143 11.73 14.31 12.97
C GLY A 143 10.20 14.44 13.01
N LYS A 144 9.56 14.74 11.88
CA LYS A 144 8.10 14.83 11.74
C LYS A 144 7.48 13.47 11.43
N MET A 145 6.16 13.37 11.66
CA MET A 145 5.36 12.21 11.27
C MET A 145 4.23 12.64 10.34
N ILE A 146 4.06 11.90 9.23
CA ILE A 146 2.99 12.13 8.24
C ILE A 146 2.19 10.85 8.04
N LEU A 147 0.85 10.97 8.08
CA LEU A 147 -0.06 9.89 7.73
C LEU A 147 -0.66 10.15 6.34
N GLY A 148 -0.62 9.14 5.50
CA GLY A 148 -1.21 9.20 4.17
C GLY A 148 -2.19 8.06 3.88
N SER A 149 -3.13 8.32 3.00
CA SER A 149 -4.10 7.30 2.55
C SER A 149 -3.58 6.42 1.42
N ASP A 150 -2.31 6.52 1.09
CA ASP A 150 -1.60 5.65 0.15
C ASP A 150 -0.49 4.85 0.84
N SER A 151 -0.35 3.58 0.48
CA SER A 151 0.62 2.66 1.09
C SER A 151 2.08 3.07 0.90
N HIS A 152 2.40 3.84 -0.16
CA HIS A 152 3.75 4.35 -0.43
C HIS A 152 4.06 5.67 0.29
N THR A 153 3.29 6.03 1.30
CA THR A 153 3.59 7.15 2.19
C THR A 153 4.84 6.83 3.00
N ARG A 154 6.00 7.10 2.39
CA ARG A 154 7.35 6.85 2.90
C ARG A 154 8.22 8.06 2.59
N TYR A 155 8.67 8.75 3.63
CA TYR A 155 9.50 9.97 3.51
C TYR A 155 10.69 9.90 4.47
N GLY A 156 11.04 8.68 4.91
CA GLY A 156 12.14 8.41 5.83
C GLY A 156 13.48 8.93 5.35
N ALA A 157 13.72 8.86 4.04
CA ALA A 157 14.93 9.41 3.42
C ALA A 157 15.16 10.90 3.69
N LEU A 158 14.07 11.64 3.93
CA LEU A 158 14.08 13.07 4.26
C LEU A 158 13.99 13.33 5.79
N GLY A 159 14.13 12.29 6.60
CA GLY A 159 14.03 12.38 8.06
C GLY A 159 12.60 12.45 8.60
N THR A 160 11.59 12.13 7.79
CA THR A 160 10.17 12.12 8.17
C THR A 160 9.67 10.70 8.29
N MET A 161 9.25 10.27 9.48
CA MET A 161 8.60 8.98 9.64
C MET A 161 7.18 9.07 9.11
N ALA A 162 6.92 8.38 8.00
CA ALA A 162 5.64 8.45 7.32
C ALA A 162 4.99 7.06 7.25
N MET A 163 3.68 7.01 7.42
CA MET A 163 2.89 5.79 7.42
C MET A 163 1.75 5.90 6.41
N GLY A 164 1.54 4.82 5.66
CA GLY A 164 0.42 4.71 4.73
C GLY A 164 -0.65 3.79 5.31
N GLU A 165 -1.85 4.34 5.54
CA GLU A 165 -2.97 3.62 6.15
C GLU A 165 -4.26 3.79 5.38
N GLY A 166 -5.30 3.06 5.77
CA GLY A 166 -6.65 3.23 5.21
C GLY A 166 -7.32 4.53 5.66
N GLY A 167 -8.34 4.94 4.93
CA GLY A 167 -9.09 6.17 5.18
C GLY A 167 -9.54 6.36 6.63
N PRO A 168 -10.07 5.34 7.32
CA PRO A 168 -10.53 5.47 8.69
C PRO A 168 -9.45 5.94 9.69
N GLU A 169 -8.18 5.60 9.48
CA GLU A 169 -7.10 6.09 10.35
C GLU A 169 -6.87 7.60 10.16
N LEU A 170 -7.03 8.10 8.93
CA LEU A 170 -7.00 9.53 8.67
C LEU A 170 -8.23 10.23 9.30
N VAL A 171 -9.40 9.61 9.25
CA VAL A 171 -10.61 10.12 9.91
C VAL A 171 -10.38 10.30 11.40
N LYS A 172 -9.74 9.33 12.09
CA LYS A 172 -9.37 9.47 13.51
C LYS A 172 -8.53 10.73 13.75
N GLN A 173 -7.51 10.96 12.93
CA GLN A 173 -6.67 12.16 13.06
C GLN A 173 -7.46 13.45 12.78
N LEU A 174 -8.36 13.46 11.77
CA LEU A 174 -9.24 14.59 11.45
C LEU A 174 -10.23 14.91 12.59
N LEU A 175 -10.58 13.93 13.40
CA LEU A 175 -11.45 14.07 14.57
C LEU A 175 -10.66 14.24 15.88
N ASN A 176 -9.36 14.58 15.79
CA ASN A 176 -8.48 14.74 16.97
C ASN A 176 -8.31 13.47 17.82
N LYS A 177 -8.48 12.30 17.25
CA LYS A 177 -8.20 11.01 17.89
C LYS A 177 -6.80 10.52 17.53
N THR A 178 -6.35 9.46 18.16
CA THR A 178 -5.00 8.91 18.03
C THR A 178 -4.94 7.72 17.06
N TYR A 179 -3.73 7.43 16.60
CA TYR A 179 -3.37 6.21 15.92
C TYR A 179 -2.69 5.29 16.94
N ASP A 180 -3.37 4.22 17.28
CA ASP A 180 -2.95 3.35 18.37
C ASP A 180 -2.15 2.15 17.84
N ILE A 181 -0.94 1.96 18.37
CA ILE A 181 -0.06 0.84 18.00
C ILE A 181 0.72 0.33 19.20
N LYS A 182 1.14 -0.94 19.15
CA LYS A 182 2.23 -1.41 20.02
C LYS A 182 3.55 -0.77 19.56
N MET A 183 4.47 -0.52 20.50
CA MET A 183 5.82 -0.09 20.13
C MET A 183 6.38 -1.09 19.11
N PRO A 184 6.69 -0.66 17.89
CA PRO A 184 7.21 -1.56 16.86
C PRO A 184 8.67 -1.92 17.14
N GLY A 185 9.07 -3.11 16.72
CA GLY A 185 10.48 -3.46 16.62
C GLY A 185 11.19 -2.60 15.57
N VAL A 186 12.49 -2.44 15.71
CA VAL A 186 13.32 -1.67 14.79
C VAL A 186 14.40 -2.55 14.18
N ILE A 187 14.45 -2.60 12.86
CA ILE A 187 15.48 -3.32 12.10
C ILE A 187 16.45 -2.33 11.49
N GLY A 188 17.73 -2.47 11.81
CA GLY A 188 18.79 -1.69 11.17
C GLY A 188 18.99 -2.13 9.71
N ILE A 189 19.01 -1.19 8.78
CA ILE A 189 19.40 -1.43 7.39
C ILE A 189 20.74 -0.74 7.22
N TYR A 190 21.80 -1.53 7.33
CA TYR A 190 23.17 -1.04 7.29
C TYR A 190 23.70 -1.02 5.86
N LEU A 191 23.85 0.17 5.31
CA LEU A 191 24.39 0.39 3.97
C LEU A 191 25.89 0.60 4.02
N ASP A 192 26.62 -0.17 3.23
CA ASP A 192 28.09 -0.07 3.09
C ASP A 192 28.49 0.03 1.61
N GLY A 193 29.66 0.64 1.35
CA GLY A 193 30.13 0.85 -0.01
C GLY A 193 29.35 1.91 -0.79
N GLU A 194 29.44 1.85 -2.12
CA GLU A 194 28.72 2.76 -3.03
C GLU A 194 28.24 1.99 -4.28
N PRO A 195 27.11 2.38 -4.90
CA PRO A 195 26.58 1.70 -6.08
C PRO A 195 27.54 1.78 -7.27
N MET A 196 27.61 0.70 -8.04
CA MET A 196 28.32 0.70 -9.32
C MET A 196 27.61 1.62 -10.33
N LYS A 197 28.38 2.13 -11.30
CA LYS A 197 27.84 2.88 -12.44
C LYS A 197 26.78 2.04 -13.17
N GLY A 198 25.59 2.60 -13.41
CA GLY A 198 24.47 1.91 -14.04
C GLY A 198 23.52 1.19 -13.08
N VAL A 199 23.86 1.10 -11.80
CA VAL A 199 22.95 0.61 -10.73
C VAL A 199 22.16 1.79 -10.19
N GLY A 200 20.86 1.64 -10.07
CA GLY A 200 19.96 2.67 -9.57
C GLY A 200 19.23 2.28 -8.29
N PRO A 201 18.39 3.17 -7.75
CA PRO A 201 17.72 2.96 -6.48
C PRO A 201 16.78 1.74 -6.48
N GLN A 202 16.12 1.46 -7.61
CA GLN A 202 15.23 0.31 -7.73
C GLN A 202 15.99 -1.02 -7.60
N ASP A 203 17.23 -1.09 -8.10
CA ASP A 203 18.05 -2.29 -7.98
C ASP A 203 18.34 -2.62 -6.50
N VAL A 204 18.71 -1.61 -5.72
CA VAL A 204 18.94 -1.76 -4.27
C VAL A 204 17.66 -2.13 -3.55
N ALA A 205 16.56 -1.46 -3.86
CA ALA A 205 15.26 -1.73 -3.25
C ALA A 205 14.79 -3.17 -3.52
N LEU A 206 14.85 -3.63 -4.78
CA LEU A 206 14.47 -4.99 -5.15
C LEU A 206 15.34 -6.05 -4.46
N ALA A 207 16.65 -5.80 -4.34
CA ALA A 207 17.53 -6.70 -3.61
C ALA A 207 17.13 -6.83 -2.12
N ILE A 208 16.78 -5.72 -1.46
CA ILE A 208 16.29 -5.71 -0.07
C ILE A 208 14.96 -6.44 0.04
N ILE A 209 14.00 -6.16 -0.84
CA ILE A 209 12.67 -6.80 -0.86
C ILE A 209 12.82 -8.32 -1.02
N GLY A 210 13.64 -8.76 -1.97
CA GLY A 210 13.90 -10.18 -2.21
C GLY A 210 14.50 -10.92 -1.00
N ALA A 211 15.32 -10.23 -0.22
CA ALA A 211 15.95 -10.80 0.97
C ALA A 211 15.03 -10.83 2.21
N THR A 212 14.03 -9.93 2.31
CA THR A 212 13.31 -9.68 3.56
C THR A 212 11.82 -10.03 3.52
N PHE A 213 11.20 -10.08 2.33
CA PHE A 213 9.75 -10.27 2.25
C PHE A 213 9.31 -11.68 2.63
N LYS A 214 9.89 -12.73 2.00
CA LYS A 214 9.41 -14.12 2.16
C LYS A 214 9.54 -14.67 3.58
N ASN A 215 10.53 -14.21 4.32
CA ASN A 215 10.78 -14.62 5.71
C ASN A 215 10.12 -13.69 6.74
N GLY A 216 9.46 -12.62 6.29
CA GLY A 216 8.80 -11.65 7.16
C GLY A 216 9.77 -10.87 8.07
N TYR A 217 11.03 -10.76 7.72
CA TYR A 217 12.09 -10.24 8.59
C TYR A 217 11.82 -8.84 9.14
N VAL A 218 11.20 -7.99 8.33
CA VAL A 218 10.84 -6.61 8.68
C VAL A 218 9.33 -6.38 8.84
N ASN A 219 8.53 -7.45 8.82
CA ASN A 219 7.07 -7.34 8.86
C ASN A 219 6.59 -6.55 10.10
N ASN A 220 5.79 -5.51 9.87
CA ASN A 220 5.25 -4.60 10.91
C ASN A 220 6.31 -3.93 11.81
N LYS A 221 7.57 -3.88 11.39
CA LYS A 221 8.67 -3.20 12.08
C LYS A 221 9.06 -1.92 11.37
N VAL A 222 9.85 -1.07 12.01
CA VAL A 222 10.44 0.12 11.38
C VAL A 222 11.80 -0.24 10.79
N MET A 223 12.03 0.11 9.54
CA MET A 223 13.34 -0.01 8.89
C MET A 223 14.15 1.27 9.12
N GLU A 224 15.25 1.19 9.85
CA GLU A 224 16.13 2.32 10.16
C GLU A 224 17.42 2.24 9.36
N PHE A 225 17.59 3.13 8.38
CA PHE A 225 18.72 3.12 7.45
C PHE A 225 19.92 3.88 8.03
N VAL A 226 21.02 3.16 8.17
CA VAL A 226 22.25 3.61 8.82
C VAL A 226 23.48 3.14 8.04
N GLY A 227 24.66 3.41 8.55
CA GLY A 227 25.92 2.98 7.96
C GLY A 227 26.56 4.02 7.04
N PRO A 228 27.83 3.83 6.66
CA PRO A 228 28.61 4.79 5.89
C PRO A 228 28.15 4.95 4.44
N GLY A 229 27.54 3.92 3.87
CA GLY A 229 27.00 3.94 2.50
C GLY A 229 25.90 4.96 2.30
N VAL A 230 25.17 5.36 3.38
CA VAL A 230 24.11 6.38 3.27
C VAL A 230 24.66 7.68 2.69
N SER A 231 25.83 8.17 3.13
CA SER A 231 26.42 9.41 2.65
C SER A 231 26.91 9.35 1.20
N LYS A 232 27.00 8.14 0.62
CA LYS A 232 27.36 7.95 -0.80
C LYS A 232 26.18 8.18 -1.75
N LEU A 233 24.96 8.08 -1.25
CA LEU A 233 23.73 8.20 -2.02
C LEU A 233 23.22 9.65 -2.05
N SER A 234 22.76 10.11 -3.24
CA SER A 234 22.01 11.36 -3.35
C SER A 234 20.67 11.30 -2.62
N ALA A 235 20.04 12.45 -2.40
CA ALA A 235 18.69 12.48 -1.83
C ALA A 235 17.68 11.72 -2.70
N ASP A 236 17.70 11.92 -4.03
CA ASP A 236 16.83 11.20 -4.98
C ASP A 236 17.03 9.67 -4.93
N PHE A 237 18.27 9.22 -4.81
CA PHE A 237 18.58 7.79 -4.72
C PHE A 237 18.01 7.19 -3.43
N ARG A 238 18.18 7.86 -2.29
CA ARG A 238 17.59 7.41 -0.99
C ARG A 238 16.08 7.38 -1.06
N ILE A 239 15.45 8.40 -1.63
CA ILE A 239 14.00 8.49 -1.85
C ILE A 239 13.49 7.31 -2.69
N GLY A 240 14.22 6.94 -3.74
CA GLY A 240 13.86 5.81 -4.59
C GLY A 240 13.91 4.45 -3.88
N ILE A 241 14.87 4.26 -2.96
CA ILE A 241 14.90 3.06 -2.09
C ILE A 241 13.77 3.12 -1.06
N ASP A 242 13.63 4.26 -0.40
CA ASP A 242 12.72 4.45 0.74
C ASP A 242 11.26 4.16 0.39
N VAL A 243 10.79 4.65 -0.76
CA VAL A 243 9.40 4.45 -1.22
C VAL A 243 9.08 2.96 -1.43
N MET A 244 10.06 2.17 -1.82
CA MET A 244 9.90 0.74 -2.06
C MET A 244 9.89 -0.11 -0.78
N THR A 245 10.25 0.45 0.37
CA THR A 245 10.18 -0.27 1.66
C THR A 245 8.78 -0.77 1.98
N THR A 246 7.74 -0.13 1.46
CA THR A 246 6.35 -0.59 1.56
C THR A 246 6.18 -2.04 1.10
N GLU A 247 6.92 -2.46 0.08
CA GLU A 247 6.81 -3.80 -0.50
C GLU A 247 7.50 -4.89 0.33
N THR A 248 8.12 -4.51 1.46
CA THR A 248 8.64 -5.44 2.47
C THR A 248 7.65 -5.75 3.58
N THR A 249 6.45 -5.14 3.56
CA THR A 249 5.44 -5.16 4.63
C THR A 249 5.88 -4.49 5.94
N CYS A 250 6.91 -3.66 5.92
CA CYS A 250 7.32 -2.88 7.10
C CYS A 250 6.25 -1.84 7.49
N LEU A 251 6.24 -1.45 8.76
CA LEU A 251 5.34 -0.42 9.27
C LEU A 251 5.71 0.97 8.73
N SER A 252 6.99 1.30 8.80
CA SER A 252 7.54 2.58 8.34
C SER A 252 9.04 2.47 8.10
N SER A 253 9.63 3.57 7.66
CA SER A 253 11.08 3.71 7.46
C SER A 253 11.57 5.05 7.98
N ILE A 254 12.85 5.11 8.36
CA ILE A 254 13.54 6.35 8.74
C ILE A 254 15.03 6.20 8.40
N TRP A 255 15.66 7.29 8.00
CA TRP A 255 17.06 7.33 7.62
C TRP A 255 17.84 8.33 8.46
N LYS A 256 19.12 8.04 8.70
CA LYS A 256 20.02 9.11 9.15
C LYS A 256 20.09 10.21 8.09
N THR A 257 20.12 11.45 8.52
CA THR A 257 20.19 12.61 7.66
C THR A 257 21.59 13.23 7.69
N ASP A 258 21.94 13.95 6.64
CA ASP A 258 23.24 14.60 6.45
C ASP A 258 23.10 15.86 5.57
N GLU A 259 24.25 16.43 5.17
CA GLU A 259 24.32 17.62 4.33
C GLU A 259 23.58 17.51 2.99
N LYS A 260 23.45 16.30 2.41
CA LYS A 260 22.68 16.08 1.17
C LYS A 260 21.19 16.25 1.37
N ILE A 261 20.68 15.85 2.53
CA ILE A 261 19.27 16.07 2.90
C ILE A 261 19.06 17.54 3.27
N GLN A 262 20.03 18.19 3.91
CA GLN A 262 19.98 19.64 4.10
C GLN A 262 19.92 20.38 2.75
N GLU A 263 20.79 20.03 1.79
CA GLU A 263 20.76 20.61 0.44
C GLU A 263 19.40 20.40 -0.25
N PHE A 264 18.76 19.23 -0.06
CA PHE A 264 17.41 18.99 -0.58
C PHE A 264 16.41 20.02 -0.03
N TYR A 265 16.38 20.25 1.27
CA TYR A 265 15.49 21.25 1.87
C TYR A 265 15.85 22.68 1.43
N ASP A 266 17.14 23.00 1.31
CA ASP A 266 17.62 24.32 0.84
C ASP A 266 17.15 24.60 -0.60
N ILE A 267 17.28 23.64 -1.51
CA ILE A 267 16.79 23.73 -2.91
C ILE A 267 15.29 24.02 -2.95
N HIS A 268 14.51 23.44 -2.04
CA HIS A 268 13.06 23.62 -1.95
C HIS A 268 12.66 24.89 -1.17
N GLY A 269 13.63 25.69 -0.69
CA GLY A 269 13.39 26.89 0.12
C GLY A 269 12.76 26.60 1.47
N ARG A 270 13.14 25.47 2.09
CA ARG A 270 12.61 24.92 3.33
C ARG A 270 13.74 24.48 4.28
N SER A 271 14.79 25.26 4.37
CA SER A 271 15.98 24.95 5.20
C SER A 271 15.62 24.70 6.67
N GLU A 272 14.56 25.35 7.16
CA GLU A 272 14.05 25.21 8.53
C GLU A 272 13.43 23.85 8.82
N ASP A 273 13.03 23.08 7.79
CA ASP A 273 12.49 21.73 7.94
C ASP A 273 13.59 20.67 8.05
N TYR A 274 14.85 21.01 7.82
CA TYR A 274 15.96 20.08 8.04
C TYR A 274 16.20 19.85 9.54
N LYS A 275 16.46 18.60 9.89
CA LYS A 275 16.95 18.19 11.20
C LYS A 275 17.96 17.07 11.03
N GLU A 276 19.08 17.19 11.70
CA GLU A 276 20.05 16.11 11.79
C GLU A 276 19.48 14.95 12.62
N LEU A 277 19.46 13.77 12.04
CA LEU A 277 19.03 12.53 12.68
C LEU A 277 20.14 11.49 12.57
N ASN A 278 20.55 10.96 13.71
CA ASN A 278 21.54 9.90 13.83
C ASN A 278 21.11 8.93 14.92
N PRO A 279 21.44 7.64 14.83
CA PRO A 279 21.33 6.74 15.98
C PRO A 279 22.30 7.18 17.08
N GLY A 280 22.01 6.81 18.33
CA GLY A 280 22.92 7.07 19.45
C GLY A 280 24.26 6.33 19.32
N ALA A 281 25.23 6.68 20.18
CA ALA A 281 26.56 6.05 20.16
C ALA A 281 26.54 4.53 20.42
N VAL A 282 25.57 4.05 21.19
CA VAL A 282 25.26 2.62 21.40
C VAL A 282 23.79 2.44 21.13
N THR A 283 23.45 1.76 20.04
CA THR A 283 22.06 1.56 19.60
C THR A 283 21.80 0.08 19.42
N TYR A 284 20.64 -0.41 19.86
CA TYR A 284 20.21 -1.79 19.67
C TYR A 284 19.09 -1.87 18.64
N TYR A 285 19.23 -2.81 17.72
CA TYR A 285 18.23 -3.18 16.71
C TYR A 285 17.79 -4.64 16.93
N ASP A 286 16.50 -4.92 16.71
CA ASP A 286 15.94 -6.28 16.84
C ASP A 286 16.46 -7.25 15.75
N GLY A 287 17.19 -6.74 14.80
CA GLY A 287 17.87 -7.42 13.72
C GLY A 287 18.55 -6.43 12.80
N MET A 288 19.34 -6.93 11.86
CA MET A 288 20.02 -6.06 10.89
C MET A 288 20.10 -6.70 9.52
N VAL A 289 19.85 -5.88 8.51
CA VAL A 289 20.10 -6.17 7.09
C VAL A 289 21.36 -5.43 6.67
N TYR A 290 22.45 -6.15 6.48
CA TYR A 290 23.69 -5.58 5.92
C TYR A 290 23.60 -5.61 4.40
N VAL A 291 23.80 -4.47 3.76
CA VAL A 291 23.73 -4.28 2.31
C VAL A 291 25.06 -3.74 1.81
N ASN A 292 25.80 -4.54 1.04
CA ASN A 292 26.98 -4.06 0.32
C ASN A 292 26.55 -3.46 -1.02
N LEU A 293 26.45 -2.12 -1.10
CA LEU A 293 26.02 -1.39 -2.29
C LEU A 293 26.91 -1.67 -3.50
N SER A 294 28.22 -1.93 -3.27
CA SER A 294 29.17 -2.19 -4.36
C SER A 294 28.98 -3.55 -5.03
N GLU A 295 28.22 -4.45 -4.42
CA GLU A 295 27.90 -5.77 -4.98
C GLU A 295 26.51 -5.85 -5.60
N ILE A 296 25.67 -4.81 -5.46
CA ILE A 296 24.36 -4.78 -6.09
C ILE A 296 24.53 -4.67 -7.60
N LYS A 297 23.81 -5.53 -8.34
CA LYS A 297 23.74 -5.55 -9.79
C LYS A 297 22.38 -5.05 -10.26
N PRO A 298 22.19 -4.70 -11.55
CA PRO A 298 20.88 -4.46 -12.10
C PRO A 298 19.93 -5.64 -11.86
N MET A 299 18.78 -5.33 -11.24
CA MET A 299 17.78 -6.29 -10.79
C MET A 299 16.51 -6.25 -11.65
N ILE A 300 15.79 -7.36 -11.63
CA ILE A 300 14.44 -7.46 -12.15
C ILE A 300 13.58 -8.26 -11.17
N ALA A 301 12.39 -7.72 -10.85
CA ALA A 301 11.38 -8.49 -10.13
C ALA A 301 10.36 -9.02 -11.12
N MET A 302 10.35 -10.33 -11.30
CA MET A 302 9.47 -11.02 -12.22
C MET A 302 8.01 -11.05 -11.72
N PRO A 303 7.00 -11.20 -12.61
CA PRO A 303 5.63 -11.33 -12.17
C PRO A 303 5.45 -12.47 -11.14
N PHE A 304 4.54 -12.40 -10.18
CA PHE A 304 3.54 -11.33 -9.95
C PHE A 304 3.72 -10.71 -8.57
N HIS A 305 4.95 -10.61 -8.08
CA HIS A 305 5.27 -9.99 -6.78
C HIS A 305 6.63 -9.28 -6.80
N PRO A 306 6.80 -8.12 -6.13
CA PRO A 306 8.08 -7.42 -6.07
C PRO A 306 9.23 -8.21 -5.44
N SER A 307 8.93 -9.26 -4.67
CA SER A 307 9.94 -10.15 -4.06
C SER A 307 10.45 -11.27 -4.98
N ASN A 308 9.88 -11.41 -6.18
CA ASN A 308 10.32 -12.43 -7.14
C ASN A 308 11.52 -11.94 -7.96
N VAL A 309 12.66 -11.75 -7.30
CA VAL A 309 13.80 -11.01 -7.82
C VAL A 309 14.91 -11.92 -8.36
N TYR A 310 15.52 -11.43 -9.44
CA TYR A 310 16.73 -11.97 -10.06
C TYR A 310 17.65 -10.80 -10.44
N THR A 311 18.94 -11.05 -10.60
CA THR A 311 19.75 -10.12 -11.39
C THR A 311 19.39 -10.26 -12.87
N ILE A 312 19.48 -9.19 -13.65
CA ILE A 312 19.22 -9.27 -15.10
C ILE A 312 20.21 -10.22 -15.78
N ASP A 313 21.45 -10.26 -15.31
CA ASP A 313 22.47 -11.20 -15.82
C ASP A 313 22.08 -12.66 -15.55
N GLU A 314 21.58 -12.96 -14.34
CA GLU A 314 21.12 -14.31 -13.97
C GLU A 314 19.91 -14.74 -14.82
N LEU A 315 18.93 -13.86 -15.01
CA LEU A 315 17.80 -14.11 -15.89
C LEU A 315 18.24 -14.40 -17.32
N ASN A 316 19.12 -13.56 -17.89
CA ASN A 316 19.60 -13.73 -19.25
C ASN A 316 20.43 -15.02 -19.44
N ALA A 317 21.19 -15.44 -18.40
CA ALA A 317 21.96 -16.66 -18.44
C ALA A 317 21.13 -17.94 -18.34
N ASN A 318 19.96 -17.89 -17.67
CA ASN A 318 19.08 -19.03 -17.40
C ASN A 318 17.65 -18.79 -17.90
N LEU A 319 17.52 -18.11 -19.02
CA LEU A 319 16.28 -17.51 -19.49
C LEU A 319 15.11 -18.50 -19.57
N ALA A 320 15.29 -19.63 -20.27
CA ALA A 320 14.21 -20.60 -20.48
C ALA A 320 13.72 -21.22 -19.16
N ASP A 321 14.65 -21.57 -18.27
CA ASP A 321 14.32 -22.22 -16.98
C ASP A 321 13.61 -21.25 -16.05
N ILE A 322 14.09 -20.00 -15.94
CA ILE A 322 13.48 -18.99 -15.07
C ILE A 322 12.09 -18.61 -15.60
N LEU A 323 11.94 -18.38 -16.91
CA LEU A 323 10.65 -18.06 -17.48
C LEU A 323 9.66 -19.21 -17.32
N HIS A 324 10.11 -20.47 -17.43
CA HIS A 324 9.26 -21.63 -17.19
C HIS A 324 8.80 -21.68 -15.71
N ASP A 325 9.70 -21.48 -14.75
CA ASP A 325 9.36 -21.50 -13.31
C ASP A 325 8.36 -20.39 -12.97
N VAL A 326 8.56 -19.17 -13.50
CA VAL A 326 7.63 -18.05 -13.30
C VAL A 326 6.28 -18.35 -13.93
N GLU A 327 6.25 -18.90 -15.14
CA GLU A 327 5.03 -19.30 -15.84
C GLU A 327 4.24 -20.35 -15.06
N GLN A 328 4.89 -21.40 -14.56
CA GLN A 328 4.23 -22.45 -13.76
C GLN A 328 3.62 -21.91 -12.45
N LYS A 329 4.34 -21.06 -11.74
CA LYS A 329 3.83 -20.39 -10.54
C LYS A 329 2.63 -19.49 -10.84
N ALA A 330 2.67 -18.76 -11.95
CA ALA A 330 1.57 -17.93 -12.41
C ALA A 330 0.33 -18.76 -12.78
N LEU A 331 0.50 -19.85 -13.51
CA LEU A 331 -0.61 -20.74 -13.89
C LEU A 331 -1.33 -21.35 -12.68
N VAL A 332 -0.60 -21.68 -11.63
CA VAL A 332 -1.21 -22.11 -10.36
C VAL A 332 -2.08 -21.00 -9.76
N SER A 333 -1.58 -19.76 -9.71
CA SER A 333 -2.34 -18.61 -9.17
C SER A 333 -3.55 -18.25 -10.02
N LEU A 334 -3.49 -18.47 -11.34
CA LEU A 334 -4.55 -18.14 -12.28
C LEU A 334 -5.64 -19.21 -12.37
N ASP A 335 -5.39 -20.39 -11.81
CA ASP A 335 -6.34 -21.51 -11.74
C ASP A 335 -7.09 -21.81 -13.07
N GLY A 336 -6.36 -21.75 -14.18
CA GLY A 336 -6.92 -21.99 -15.51
C GLY A 336 -7.86 -20.90 -16.05
N ALA A 337 -7.92 -19.72 -15.39
CA ALA A 337 -8.79 -18.63 -15.82
C ALA A 337 -8.43 -18.07 -17.21
N VAL A 338 -7.14 -18.09 -17.57
CA VAL A 338 -6.62 -17.65 -18.86
C VAL A 338 -5.39 -18.46 -19.24
N ASP A 339 -5.10 -18.51 -20.54
CA ASP A 339 -3.83 -19.00 -21.05
C ASP A 339 -2.71 -17.97 -20.74
N TYR A 340 -1.59 -18.45 -20.20
CA TYR A 340 -0.45 -17.61 -19.87
C TYR A 340 0.85 -18.24 -20.32
N SER A 341 1.66 -17.52 -21.09
CA SER A 341 2.97 -17.98 -21.56
C SER A 341 4.01 -16.88 -21.51
N LEU A 342 5.20 -17.23 -21.10
CA LEU A 342 6.40 -16.39 -21.16
C LEU A 342 7.46 -16.94 -22.12
N GLN A 343 7.32 -18.19 -22.57
CA GLN A 343 8.29 -18.82 -23.48
C GLN A 343 8.30 -18.18 -24.85
N ASP A 344 7.17 -17.62 -25.30
CA ASP A 344 7.05 -16.87 -26.55
C ASP A 344 7.80 -15.52 -26.54
N LYS A 345 8.25 -15.06 -25.38
CA LYS A 345 9.10 -13.87 -25.22
C LYS A 345 10.58 -14.14 -25.53
N ILE A 346 10.97 -15.39 -25.76
CA ILE A 346 12.33 -15.73 -26.15
C ILE A 346 12.47 -15.55 -27.66
N ARG A 347 13.13 -14.48 -28.09
CA ARG A 347 13.41 -14.18 -29.51
C ARG A 347 14.93 -14.25 -29.76
N ASN A 348 15.35 -15.11 -30.64
CA ASN A 348 16.78 -15.32 -30.96
C ASN A 348 17.65 -15.60 -29.71
N GLY A 349 17.11 -16.37 -28.75
CA GLY A 349 17.79 -16.71 -27.50
C GLY A 349 17.91 -15.55 -26.49
N LYS A 350 17.17 -14.45 -26.69
CA LYS A 350 17.13 -13.28 -25.81
C LYS A 350 15.72 -13.00 -25.35
N PHE A 351 15.58 -12.44 -24.17
CA PHE A 351 14.29 -12.00 -23.66
C PHE A 351 13.86 -10.70 -24.33
N TYR A 352 12.73 -10.73 -24.98
CA TYR A 352 12.10 -9.57 -25.60
C TYR A 352 10.91 -9.10 -24.78
N VAL A 353 10.79 -7.79 -24.59
CA VAL A 353 9.68 -7.15 -23.89
C VAL A 353 9.01 -6.14 -24.79
N GLU A 354 7.71 -5.95 -24.64
CA GLU A 354 6.90 -5.11 -25.55
C GLU A 354 6.72 -3.69 -25.02
N GLN A 355 6.95 -3.45 -23.72
CA GLN A 355 6.72 -2.11 -23.14
C GLN A 355 7.72 -1.79 -22.05
N GLY A 356 8.22 -0.55 -22.05
CA GLY A 356 9.00 0.05 -20.97
C GLY A 356 8.30 1.29 -20.41
N ILE A 357 8.25 1.44 -19.07
CA ILE A 357 7.64 2.61 -18.42
C ILE A 357 8.50 3.08 -17.25
N ILE A 358 8.73 4.39 -17.17
CA ILE A 358 9.31 5.07 -16.01
C ILE A 358 8.24 5.99 -15.44
N ALA A 359 7.71 5.71 -14.24
CA ALA A 359 6.55 6.42 -13.74
C ALA A 359 6.47 6.46 -12.21
N GLY A 360 5.60 7.33 -11.72
CA GLY A 360 5.17 7.39 -10.33
C GLY A 360 6.23 7.93 -9.38
N CYS A 361 5.97 7.69 -8.10
CA CYS A 361 6.82 8.18 -7.01
C CYS A 361 8.18 7.48 -6.89
N ALA A 362 8.33 6.29 -7.48
CA ALA A 362 9.59 5.55 -7.52
C ALA A 362 10.42 5.91 -8.76
N GLY A 363 9.82 5.85 -9.97
CA GLY A 363 10.55 6.03 -11.23
C GLY A 363 10.67 7.46 -11.72
N GLY A 364 9.64 8.29 -11.48
CA GLY A 364 9.49 9.64 -12.05
C GLY A 364 10.38 10.73 -11.46
N GLY A 365 11.36 10.38 -10.62
CA GLY A 365 12.31 11.32 -10.02
C GLY A 365 13.27 11.93 -11.04
N PHE A 366 13.82 13.10 -10.71
CA PHE A 366 14.67 13.88 -11.61
C PHE A 366 15.92 13.11 -12.05
N GLU A 367 16.67 12.54 -11.13
CA GLU A 367 17.91 11.81 -11.45
C GLU A 367 17.66 10.55 -12.28
N ASN A 368 16.56 9.82 -12.03
CA ASN A 368 16.20 8.63 -12.81
C ASN A 368 15.94 8.97 -14.27
N ILE A 369 15.19 10.05 -14.53
CA ILE A 369 14.86 10.45 -15.89
C ILE A 369 16.06 11.05 -16.60
N CYS A 370 16.91 11.84 -15.92
CA CYS A 370 18.18 12.31 -16.48
C CYS A 370 19.09 11.15 -16.90
N ALA A 371 19.22 10.13 -16.03
CA ALA A 371 20.03 8.95 -16.36
C ALA A 371 19.45 8.16 -17.54
N ALA A 372 18.13 8.01 -17.62
CA ALA A 372 17.47 7.38 -18.76
C ALA A 372 17.72 8.16 -20.07
N ALA A 373 17.63 9.49 -20.02
CA ALA A 373 17.92 10.37 -21.15
C ALA A 373 19.38 10.24 -21.62
N ASP A 374 20.34 10.22 -20.68
CA ASP A 374 21.76 10.03 -21.03
C ASP A 374 22.03 8.69 -21.72
N ILE A 375 21.35 7.62 -21.28
CA ILE A 375 21.46 6.27 -21.90
C ILE A 375 20.92 6.25 -23.32
N ILE A 376 19.76 6.88 -23.57
CA ILE A 376 19.04 6.76 -24.84
C ILE A 376 19.46 7.82 -25.86
N LYS A 377 20.17 8.84 -25.44
CA LYS A 377 20.63 9.95 -26.29
C LYS A 377 21.32 9.48 -27.56
N GLY A 378 20.85 9.96 -28.70
CA GLY A 378 21.38 9.58 -30.03
C GLY A 378 21.03 8.15 -30.46
N LYS A 379 20.15 7.45 -29.74
CA LYS A 379 19.61 6.13 -30.07
C LYS A 379 18.11 6.22 -30.36
N ASN A 380 17.47 5.11 -30.70
CA ASN A 380 16.03 5.05 -30.90
C ASN A 380 15.47 3.72 -30.40
N ILE A 381 14.18 3.73 -30.06
CA ILE A 381 13.47 2.55 -29.55
C ILE A 381 13.03 1.57 -30.67
N GLY A 382 13.26 1.90 -31.93
CA GLY A 382 12.77 1.14 -33.08
C GLY A 382 11.34 1.51 -33.50
N ALA A 383 10.84 0.84 -34.53
CA ALA A 383 9.50 1.03 -35.10
C ALA A 383 8.69 -0.28 -35.08
N ASP A 384 8.99 -1.15 -34.12
CA ASP A 384 8.34 -2.45 -33.93
C ASP A 384 7.42 -2.42 -32.68
N GLU A 385 7.13 -3.55 -32.10
CA GLU A 385 6.17 -3.70 -30.99
C GLU A 385 6.54 -2.94 -29.72
N PHE A 386 7.85 -2.70 -29.48
CA PHE A 386 8.30 -2.06 -28.24
C PHE A 386 7.88 -0.61 -28.14
N THR A 387 7.30 -0.25 -26.99
CA THR A 387 6.91 1.14 -26.67
C THR A 387 7.61 1.60 -25.39
N PHE A 388 7.86 2.91 -25.28
CA PHE A 388 8.49 3.50 -24.11
C PHE A 388 7.77 4.78 -23.66
N SER A 389 7.37 4.84 -22.40
CA SER A 389 6.70 6.00 -21.80
C SER A 389 7.41 6.47 -20.54
N VAL A 390 7.47 7.79 -20.35
CA VAL A 390 8.07 8.44 -19.17
C VAL A 390 7.10 9.44 -18.56
N TYR A 391 6.92 9.39 -17.24
CA TYR A 391 6.06 10.24 -16.46
C TYR A 391 6.88 10.94 -15.36
N PRO A 392 7.33 12.19 -15.54
CA PRO A 392 7.94 12.94 -14.44
C PRO A 392 6.98 13.05 -13.26
N ALA A 393 7.50 12.91 -12.04
CA ALA A 393 6.66 12.80 -10.83
C ALA A 393 6.01 14.12 -10.42
N SER A 394 6.50 15.26 -10.93
CA SER A 394 5.90 16.57 -10.71
C SER A 394 6.18 17.54 -11.86
N THR A 395 5.35 18.59 -11.96
CA THR A 395 5.58 19.66 -12.94
C THR A 395 6.89 20.42 -12.72
N PRO A 396 7.34 20.70 -11.48
CA PRO A 396 8.68 21.26 -11.26
C PRO A 396 9.79 20.38 -11.83
N ILE A 397 9.74 19.06 -11.62
CA ILE A 397 10.70 18.10 -12.23
C ILE A 397 10.59 18.15 -13.74
N TYR A 398 9.37 18.08 -14.30
CA TYR A 398 9.16 18.10 -15.74
C TYR A 398 9.75 19.36 -16.39
N MET A 399 9.50 20.51 -15.79
CA MET A 399 10.02 21.78 -16.29
C MET A 399 11.55 21.80 -16.30
N GLU A 400 12.20 21.29 -15.28
CA GLU A 400 13.66 21.25 -15.20
C GLU A 400 14.26 20.27 -16.23
N LEU A 401 13.58 19.13 -16.47
CA LEU A 401 13.94 18.19 -17.53
C LEU A 401 13.77 18.77 -18.94
N VAL A 402 12.81 19.69 -19.14
CA VAL A 402 12.69 20.47 -20.38
C VAL A 402 13.86 21.42 -20.54
N LYS A 403 14.20 22.17 -19.49
CA LYS A 403 15.27 23.17 -19.51
C LYS A 403 16.65 22.55 -19.76
N ASN A 404 16.93 21.36 -19.19
CA ASN A 404 18.22 20.69 -19.35
C ASN A 404 18.34 19.84 -20.62
N GLY A 405 17.26 19.72 -21.41
CA GLY A 405 17.22 19.00 -22.68
C GLY A 405 16.92 17.49 -22.58
N ALA A 406 16.77 16.93 -21.38
CA ALA A 406 16.48 15.50 -21.21
C ALA A 406 15.19 15.06 -21.88
N ILE A 407 14.14 15.90 -21.86
CA ILE A 407 12.88 15.63 -22.55
C ILE A 407 13.08 15.57 -24.07
N ALA A 408 13.89 16.46 -24.65
CA ALA A 408 14.20 16.44 -26.07
C ALA A 408 14.93 15.14 -26.47
N ASP A 409 15.98 14.78 -25.72
CA ASP A 409 16.75 13.54 -25.96
C ASP A 409 15.83 12.30 -25.90
N LEU A 410 14.88 12.22 -24.97
CA LEU A 410 13.89 11.15 -24.87
C LEU A 410 12.92 11.12 -26.06
N MET A 411 12.35 12.26 -26.42
CA MET A 411 11.38 12.38 -27.53
C MET A 411 12.02 12.07 -28.88
N GLU A 412 13.24 12.52 -29.13
CA GLU A 412 14.01 12.20 -30.34
C GLU A 412 14.24 10.69 -30.49
N ALA A 413 14.37 9.97 -29.37
CA ALA A 413 14.49 8.51 -29.34
C ALA A 413 13.17 7.76 -29.61
N GLY A 414 12.03 8.45 -29.63
CA GLY A 414 10.69 7.88 -29.80
C GLY A 414 9.93 7.62 -28.50
N THR A 415 10.42 8.13 -27.36
CA THR A 415 9.75 8.03 -26.05
C THR A 415 8.52 8.94 -26.00
N VAL A 416 7.43 8.45 -25.42
CA VAL A 416 6.25 9.27 -25.09
C VAL A 416 6.42 9.85 -23.70
N VAL A 417 6.49 11.17 -23.60
CA VAL A 417 6.59 11.86 -22.30
C VAL A 417 5.23 12.41 -21.92
N LYS A 418 4.80 12.12 -20.69
CA LYS A 418 3.48 12.48 -20.17
C LYS A 418 3.63 13.30 -18.87
N THR A 419 2.52 13.81 -18.34
CA THR A 419 2.49 14.59 -17.12
C THR A 419 2.44 13.70 -15.86
N ALA A 420 2.59 14.30 -14.68
CA ALA A 420 2.54 13.59 -13.41
C ALA A 420 1.22 12.82 -13.23
N PHE A 421 1.32 11.51 -13.10
CA PHE A 421 0.19 10.61 -12.98
C PHE A 421 0.61 9.26 -12.39
N CYS A 422 -0.17 8.71 -11.47
CA CYS A 422 0.09 7.40 -10.86
C CYS A 422 -0.45 6.22 -11.67
N GLY A 423 -1.16 6.46 -12.75
CA GLY A 423 -1.89 5.46 -13.54
C GLY A 423 -1.14 4.18 -13.86
N PRO A 424 0.09 4.23 -14.39
CA PRO A 424 0.85 3.01 -14.69
C PRO A 424 1.14 2.12 -13.49
N CYS A 425 1.08 2.64 -12.26
CA CYS A 425 1.28 1.86 -11.05
C CYS A 425 0.04 1.03 -10.63
N PHE A 426 -1.14 1.30 -11.19
CA PHE A 426 -2.39 0.64 -10.79
C PHE A 426 -3.34 0.28 -11.94
N GLY A 427 -2.86 0.23 -13.17
CA GLY A 427 -3.62 -0.24 -14.33
C GLY A 427 -4.53 0.80 -14.98
N ALA A 428 -4.15 2.08 -14.91
CA ALA A 428 -4.79 3.15 -15.65
C ALA A 428 -3.77 3.84 -16.58
N GLY A 429 -4.04 3.81 -17.88
CA GLY A 429 -3.12 4.33 -18.91
C GLY A 429 -1.90 3.44 -19.16
N ASP A 430 -1.42 3.48 -20.37
CA ASP A 430 -0.32 2.65 -20.88
C ASP A 430 -0.50 1.15 -20.60
N THR A 431 -1.72 0.66 -20.78
CA THR A 431 -2.06 -0.75 -20.66
C THR A 431 -1.43 -1.52 -21.81
N PRO A 432 -0.67 -2.60 -21.57
CA PRO A 432 -0.08 -3.41 -22.62
C PRO A 432 -1.12 -4.29 -23.31
N ALA A 433 -0.78 -4.82 -24.47
CA ALA A 433 -1.62 -5.78 -25.18
C ALA A 433 -1.76 -7.10 -24.42
N ASN A 434 -2.74 -7.94 -24.81
CA ASN A 434 -2.89 -9.28 -24.25
C ASN A 434 -1.60 -10.10 -24.40
N ASN A 435 -1.21 -10.79 -23.36
CA ASN A 435 0.04 -11.56 -23.24
C ASN A 435 1.34 -10.74 -23.43
N ALA A 436 1.29 -9.39 -23.46
CA ALA A 436 2.49 -8.57 -23.53
C ALA A 436 3.25 -8.53 -22.20
N PHE A 437 4.54 -8.31 -22.27
CA PHE A 437 5.43 -8.16 -21.11
C PHE A 437 5.90 -6.71 -20.98
N SER A 438 5.58 -6.07 -19.85
CA SER A 438 5.94 -4.70 -19.55
C SER A 438 7.02 -4.64 -18.47
N ILE A 439 8.08 -3.86 -18.68
CA ILE A 439 9.07 -3.55 -17.64
C ILE A 439 8.86 -2.15 -17.12
N ARG A 440 8.77 -1.99 -15.82
CA ARG A 440 8.39 -0.71 -15.18
C ARG A 440 9.30 -0.32 -14.03
N HIS A 441 9.72 0.92 -14.01
CA HIS A 441 10.17 1.56 -12.78
C HIS A 441 8.93 2.19 -12.15
N SER A 442 8.20 1.39 -11.45
CA SER A 442 7.04 1.68 -10.63
C SER A 442 7.11 0.86 -9.35
N THR A 443 6.03 0.74 -8.61
CA THR A 443 6.10 0.17 -7.26
C THR A 443 5.66 -1.28 -7.18
N ARG A 444 4.77 -1.76 -8.07
CA ARG A 444 4.14 -3.09 -7.95
C ARG A 444 3.93 -3.77 -9.29
N ASN A 445 3.98 -5.10 -9.26
CA ASN A 445 3.76 -5.99 -10.40
C ASN A 445 2.78 -7.14 -10.09
N PHE A 446 1.79 -6.89 -9.22
CA PHE A 446 0.74 -7.85 -8.89
C PHE A 446 -0.09 -8.24 -10.12
N PRO A 447 -0.80 -9.40 -10.11
CA PRO A 447 -1.63 -9.83 -11.23
C PRO A 447 -2.63 -8.76 -11.65
N ASN A 448 -2.78 -8.56 -12.96
CA ASN A 448 -3.70 -7.60 -13.59
C ASN A 448 -3.52 -6.13 -13.18
N ARG A 449 -2.42 -5.81 -12.51
CA ARG A 449 -2.15 -4.43 -12.10
C ARG A 449 -1.78 -3.51 -13.26
N GLU A 450 -1.45 -4.07 -14.38
CA GLU A 450 -1.22 -3.36 -15.64
C GLU A 450 -2.50 -2.97 -16.38
N GLY A 451 -3.67 -3.49 -15.96
CA GLY A 451 -4.98 -3.16 -16.50
C GLY A 451 -5.64 -4.23 -17.36
N SER A 452 -5.05 -5.44 -17.51
CA SER A 452 -5.71 -6.57 -18.15
C SER A 452 -6.94 -7.05 -17.35
N LYS A 453 -7.88 -7.70 -18.01
CA LYS A 453 -9.15 -8.15 -17.43
C LYS A 453 -9.34 -9.65 -17.66
N LEU A 454 -9.17 -10.44 -16.60
CA LEU A 454 -9.34 -11.90 -16.66
C LEU A 454 -10.70 -12.32 -17.18
N GLN A 455 -11.78 -11.62 -16.78
CA GLN A 455 -13.13 -11.89 -17.26
C GLN A 455 -13.32 -11.71 -18.78
N ASN A 456 -12.37 -11.02 -19.45
CA ASN A 456 -12.32 -10.87 -20.90
C ASN A 456 -11.31 -11.83 -21.53
N GLY A 457 -10.76 -12.79 -20.81
CA GLY A 457 -9.71 -13.69 -21.27
C GLY A 457 -8.35 -13.00 -21.48
N GLN A 458 -8.11 -11.88 -20.78
CA GLN A 458 -6.91 -11.08 -20.93
C GLN A 458 -5.96 -11.23 -19.75
N ILE A 459 -4.66 -11.33 -20.05
CA ILE A 459 -3.58 -11.22 -19.08
C ILE A 459 -2.38 -10.54 -19.73
N SER A 460 -1.63 -9.80 -18.92
CA SER A 460 -0.31 -9.26 -19.26
C SER A 460 0.61 -9.39 -18.06
N SER A 461 1.88 -9.16 -18.26
CA SER A 461 2.88 -9.25 -17.21
C SER A 461 3.57 -7.93 -16.97
N VAL A 462 3.84 -7.63 -15.71
CA VAL A 462 4.73 -6.54 -15.31
C VAL A 462 5.91 -7.11 -14.55
N ALA A 463 7.13 -6.72 -14.95
CA ALA A 463 8.32 -6.84 -14.13
C ALA A 463 8.79 -5.46 -13.66
N LEU A 464 9.36 -5.38 -12.46
CA LEU A 464 9.92 -4.14 -11.95
C LEU A 464 11.42 -4.09 -12.23
N MET A 465 11.88 -2.93 -12.72
CA MET A 465 13.28 -2.67 -13.03
C MET A 465 13.64 -1.21 -12.76
N ASP A 466 14.93 -0.92 -12.64
CA ASP A 466 15.41 0.47 -12.57
C ASP A 466 15.29 1.19 -13.92
N ALA A 467 15.03 2.50 -13.86
CA ALA A 467 14.91 3.38 -15.03
C ALA A 467 16.10 3.28 -15.98
N ARG A 468 17.30 3.07 -15.47
CA ARG A 468 18.53 2.94 -16.26
C ARG A 468 18.52 1.69 -17.13
N SER A 469 18.14 0.55 -16.55
CA SER A 469 18.04 -0.72 -17.29
C SER A 469 16.82 -0.75 -18.23
N ILE A 470 15.73 -0.04 -17.90
CA ILE A 470 14.62 0.16 -18.84
C ILE A 470 15.09 0.98 -20.06
N ALA A 471 15.81 2.07 -19.84
CA ALA A 471 16.35 2.88 -20.94
C ALA A 471 17.38 2.10 -21.79
N ALA A 472 18.21 1.26 -21.16
CA ALA A 472 19.13 0.38 -21.86
C ALA A 472 18.38 -0.65 -22.74
N THR A 473 17.32 -1.24 -22.22
CA THR A 473 16.43 -2.14 -22.96
C THR A 473 15.72 -1.41 -24.12
N ALA A 474 15.25 -0.19 -23.90
CA ALA A 474 14.66 0.66 -24.92
C ALA A 474 15.68 0.98 -26.05
N ALA A 475 16.91 1.37 -25.70
CA ALA A 475 18.00 1.58 -26.64
C ALA A 475 18.37 0.33 -27.43
N ASN A 476 18.10 -0.87 -26.88
CA ASN A 476 18.24 -2.16 -27.54
C ASN A 476 16.91 -2.69 -28.12
N LYS A 477 15.96 -1.79 -28.37
CA LYS A 477 14.71 -2.07 -29.09
C LYS A 477 13.85 -3.20 -28.48
N GLY A 478 13.75 -3.21 -27.15
CA GLY A 478 12.96 -4.19 -26.38
C GLY A 478 13.70 -5.46 -25.96
N PHE A 479 14.94 -5.66 -26.34
CA PHE A 479 15.76 -6.78 -25.83
C PHE A 479 16.33 -6.44 -24.45
N LEU A 480 15.99 -7.24 -23.46
CA LEU A 480 16.36 -7.02 -22.05
C LEU A 480 17.87 -6.82 -21.89
N THR A 481 18.24 -5.64 -21.38
CA THR A 481 19.64 -5.21 -21.28
C THR A 481 19.87 -4.53 -19.93
N PRO A 482 20.84 -4.99 -19.12
CA PRO A 482 21.23 -4.29 -17.91
C PRO A 482 21.96 -2.97 -18.25
N ALA A 483 21.73 -1.91 -17.48
CA ALA A 483 22.39 -0.63 -17.72
C ALA A 483 23.93 -0.70 -17.59
N THR A 484 24.45 -1.65 -16.82
CA THR A 484 25.88 -1.89 -16.68
C THR A 484 26.56 -2.42 -17.96
N ALA A 485 25.78 -2.93 -18.94
CA ALA A 485 26.27 -3.33 -20.25
C ALA A 485 26.42 -2.13 -21.23
N MET A 486 25.99 -0.93 -20.82
CA MET A 486 26.04 0.27 -21.65
C MET A 486 27.25 1.13 -21.25
N ASP A 487 28.00 1.57 -22.28
CA ASP A 487 29.01 2.61 -22.07
C ASP A 487 28.37 4.00 -22.16
N VAL A 488 28.06 4.58 -20.99
CA VAL A 488 27.33 5.84 -20.88
C VAL A 488 28.06 6.78 -19.92
N GLU A 489 28.23 8.03 -20.31
CA GLU A 489 28.63 9.11 -19.42
C GLU A 489 27.40 9.77 -18.84
N TYR A 490 27.15 9.60 -17.52
CA TYR A 490 26.07 10.25 -16.81
C TYR A 490 26.46 11.69 -16.47
N LYS A 491 25.68 12.67 -16.94
CA LYS A 491 26.01 14.11 -16.81
C LYS A 491 25.89 14.69 -15.40
N GLY A 492 25.20 13.97 -14.47
CA GLY A 492 25.04 14.43 -13.09
C GLY A 492 24.37 15.80 -12.98
N GLN A 493 23.26 15.99 -13.67
CA GLN A 493 22.50 17.26 -13.69
C GLN A 493 22.03 17.63 -12.29
N LYS A 494 22.10 18.94 -11.95
CA LYS A 494 21.55 19.47 -10.70
C LYS A 494 20.09 19.84 -10.87
N TYR A 495 19.30 19.52 -9.85
CA TYR A 495 17.89 19.91 -9.78
C TYR A 495 17.74 21.33 -9.22
N HIS A 496 16.85 22.11 -9.84
CA HIS A 496 16.44 23.43 -9.37
C HIS A 496 14.92 23.45 -9.22
N PHE A 497 14.44 23.71 -8.01
CA PHE A 497 13.02 23.77 -7.72
C PHE A 497 12.47 25.20 -7.92
N ASP A 498 11.49 25.34 -8.83
CA ASP A 498 10.76 26.59 -9.02
C ASP A 498 9.43 26.55 -8.27
N LYS A 499 9.38 27.15 -7.08
CA LYS A 499 8.18 27.21 -6.23
C LYS A 499 6.99 27.92 -6.88
N ASN A 500 7.22 28.80 -7.88
CA ASN A 500 6.14 29.52 -8.55
C ASN A 500 5.23 28.59 -9.35
N ILE A 501 5.74 27.44 -9.80
CA ILE A 501 4.95 26.44 -10.51
C ILE A 501 3.78 25.98 -9.63
N TYR A 502 4.04 25.66 -8.37
CA TYR A 502 2.97 25.31 -7.43
C TYR A 502 2.15 26.53 -6.98
N ALA A 503 2.78 27.65 -6.69
CA ALA A 503 2.10 28.87 -6.28
C ALA A 503 1.04 29.34 -7.29
N ASN A 504 1.24 29.07 -8.58
CA ASN A 504 0.30 29.43 -9.64
C ASN A 504 -0.91 28.51 -9.76
N ARG A 505 -0.89 27.31 -9.18
CA ARG A 505 -1.93 26.30 -9.42
C ARG A 505 -2.46 25.59 -8.18
N VAL A 506 -1.67 25.42 -7.15
CA VAL A 506 -2.08 24.76 -5.91
C VAL A 506 -2.88 25.74 -5.07
N PHE A 507 -4.09 25.33 -4.65
CA PHE A 507 -4.83 26.08 -3.66
C PHE A 507 -4.34 25.74 -2.26
N ASP A 508 -4.00 26.75 -1.49
CA ASP A 508 -3.56 26.62 -0.11
C ASP A 508 -4.32 27.60 0.78
N SER A 509 -5.18 27.08 1.63
CA SER A 509 -5.97 27.86 2.59
C SER A 509 -5.14 28.45 3.74
N LYS A 510 -3.85 28.04 3.87
CA LYS A 510 -3.01 28.37 5.03
C LYS A 510 -3.61 27.95 6.38
N GLY A 511 -4.39 26.86 6.38
CA GLY A 511 -5.08 26.36 7.57
C GLY A 511 -6.33 27.16 7.97
N VAL A 512 -6.76 28.14 7.15
CA VAL A 512 -7.95 28.95 7.41
C VAL A 512 -9.17 28.28 6.78
N ALA A 513 -10.10 27.83 7.62
CA ALA A 513 -11.40 27.29 7.20
C ALA A 513 -12.38 28.40 6.85
N ASP A 514 -13.18 28.20 5.79
CA ASP A 514 -14.29 29.07 5.44
C ASP A 514 -15.62 28.30 5.46
N PRO A 515 -16.37 28.32 6.58
CA PRO A 515 -17.64 27.62 6.70
C PRO A 515 -18.71 28.01 5.68
N SER A 516 -18.61 29.20 5.06
CA SER A 516 -19.58 29.70 4.08
C SER A 516 -19.47 29.00 2.72
N VAL A 517 -18.37 28.30 2.45
CA VAL A 517 -18.20 27.58 1.19
C VAL A 517 -19.17 26.41 1.10
N GLU A 518 -19.93 26.36 0.01
CA GLU A 518 -20.77 25.23 -0.32
C GLU A 518 -19.94 24.12 -0.97
N ILE A 519 -20.07 22.87 -0.47
CA ILE A 519 -19.41 21.71 -1.04
C ILE A 519 -20.12 21.31 -2.34
N LYS A 520 -19.36 21.13 -3.41
CA LYS A 520 -19.88 20.62 -4.68
C LYS A 520 -19.92 19.10 -4.67
N PHE A 521 -21.12 18.54 -4.74
CA PHE A 521 -21.36 17.10 -4.87
C PHE A 521 -21.69 16.76 -6.32
N GLY A 522 -20.96 15.81 -6.89
CA GLY A 522 -21.38 15.18 -8.13
C GLY A 522 -22.43 14.09 -7.87
N PRO A 523 -23.20 13.68 -8.89
CA PRO A 523 -24.25 12.67 -8.72
C PRO A 523 -23.74 11.29 -8.31
N ASN A 524 -22.46 11.00 -8.53
CA ASN A 524 -21.82 9.74 -8.09
C ASN A 524 -21.31 9.78 -6.64
N ILE A 525 -21.20 10.94 -6.02
CA ILE A 525 -20.76 11.05 -4.62
C ILE A 525 -21.94 10.69 -3.72
N LYS A 526 -21.83 9.54 -3.03
CA LYS A 526 -22.91 8.97 -2.20
C LYS A 526 -22.47 8.89 -0.75
N ASP A 527 -23.46 9.01 0.13
CA ASP A 527 -23.26 8.76 1.55
C ASP A 527 -23.12 7.26 1.83
N TRP A 528 -22.51 6.96 2.98
CA TRP A 528 -22.45 5.59 3.48
C TRP A 528 -23.85 5.07 3.84
N PRO A 529 -24.17 3.80 3.55
CA PRO A 529 -25.38 3.19 4.05
C PRO A 529 -25.34 3.07 5.59
N ALA A 530 -26.49 2.97 6.21
CA ALA A 530 -26.57 2.68 7.65
C ALA A 530 -25.90 1.34 7.97
N MET A 531 -25.18 1.30 9.08
CA MET A 531 -24.46 0.12 9.56
C MET A 531 -25.04 -0.29 10.93
N SER A 532 -25.37 -1.58 11.10
CA SER A 532 -25.88 -2.11 12.36
C SER A 532 -24.74 -2.35 13.36
N ALA A 533 -25.03 -2.17 14.66
CA ALA A 533 -24.15 -2.56 15.74
C ALA A 533 -23.92 -4.10 15.77
N LEU A 534 -22.84 -4.54 16.38
CA LEU A 534 -22.57 -5.97 16.55
C LEU A 534 -23.72 -6.62 17.33
N PRO A 535 -24.39 -7.66 16.78
CA PRO A 535 -25.47 -8.36 17.46
C PRO A 535 -24.95 -9.22 18.61
N GLN A 536 -25.85 -9.72 19.46
CA GLN A 536 -25.49 -10.65 20.53
C GLN A 536 -24.92 -11.96 19.96
N ASN A 537 -25.64 -12.55 19.01
CA ASN A 537 -25.25 -13.77 18.29
C ASN A 537 -25.04 -13.45 16.81
N LEU A 538 -24.09 -14.12 16.19
CA LEU A 538 -23.78 -13.91 14.79
C LEU A 538 -23.82 -15.22 14.01
N LEU A 539 -24.48 -15.21 12.85
CA LEU A 539 -24.47 -16.29 11.88
C LEU A 539 -23.89 -15.79 10.57
N VAL A 540 -22.75 -16.31 10.17
CA VAL A 540 -22.10 -15.91 8.90
C VAL A 540 -22.02 -17.09 7.94
N LYS A 541 -22.33 -16.84 6.67
CA LYS A 541 -22.07 -17.79 5.58
C LYS A 541 -20.69 -17.53 5.01
N VAL A 542 -19.90 -18.57 4.82
CA VAL A 542 -18.65 -18.50 4.07
C VAL A 542 -19.00 -18.35 2.60
N VAL A 543 -18.73 -17.18 2.01
CA VAL A 543 -19.12 -16.86 0.64
C VAL A 543 -17.95 -16.77 -0.32
N SER A 544 -16.72 -16.91 0.18
CA SER A 544 -15.51 -17.07 -0.61
C SER A 544 -14.42 -17.74 0.23
N GLU A 545 -13.60 -18.55 -0.42
CA GLU A 545 -12.53 -19.32 0.18
C GLU A 545 -11.29 -19.22 -0.71
N ILE A 546 -10.20 -18.64 -0.19
CA ILE A 546 -9.00 -18.28 -0.95
C ILE A 546 -7.79 -18.96 -0.29
N HIS A 547 -7.19 -19.92 -0.98
CA HIS A 547 -6.05 -20.71 -0.50
C HIS A 547 -4.70 -20.21 -0.98
N ASP A 548 -4.64 -19.13 -1.77
CA ASP A 548 -3.37 -18.53 -2.16
C ASP A 548 -2.56 -18.14 -0.92
N PRO A 549 -1.24 -18.33 -0.92
CA PRO A 549 -0.39 -18.00 0.22
C PRO A 549 -0.49 -16.55 0.69
N VAL A 550 -0.81 -15.63 -0.23
CA VAL A 550 -1.04 -14.20 0.04
C VAL A 550 -2.16 -13.71 -0.87
N THR A 551 -3.11 -12.96 -0.32
CA THR A 551 -4.16 -12.28 -1.10
C THR A 551 -3.95 -10.78 -1.00
N THR A 552 -3.79 -10.13 -2.15
CA THR A 552 -3.58 -8.69 -2.21
C THR A 552 -4.88 -7.90 -2.06
N THR A 553 -4.77 -6.64 -1.64
CA THR A 553 -5.92 -5.73 -1.63
C THR A 553 -6.44 -5.44 -3.05
N ASP A 554 -5.63 -5.62 -4.08
CA ASP A 554 -6.05 -5.51 -5.49
C ASP A 554 -6.94 -6.67 -5.93
N GLU A 555 -6.78 -7.85 -5.37
CA GLU A 555 -7.67 -9.00 -5.57
C GLU A 555 -8.97 -8.85 -4.77
N LEU A 556 -8.91 -8.27 -3.57
CA LEU A 556 -10.09 -7.98 -2.75
C LEU A 556 -10.97 -6.88 -3.36
N ILE A 557 -10.35 -5.85 -3.92
CA ILE A 557 -11.03 -4.77 -4.66
C ILE A 557 -10.10 -4.23 -5.76
N PRO A 558 -10.41 -4.42 -7.04
CA PRO A 558 -9.59 -3.97 -8.16
C PRO A 558 -9.32 -2.46 -8.12
N SER A 559 -8.17 -2.01 -8.64
CA SER A 559 -7.80 -0.60 -8.61
C SER A 559 -8.22 0.19 -9.85
N GLY A 560 -7.68 -0.10 -11.01
CA GLY A 560 -7.79 0.76 -12.19
C GLY A 560 -9.23 0.97 -12.66
N GLU A 561 -9.92 -0.09 -13.01
CA GLU A 561 -11.27 -0.06 -13.59
C GLU A 561 -12.36 0.46 -12.63
N THR A 562 -12.11 0.38 -11.34
CA THR A 562 -13.08 0.78 -10.30
C THR A 562 -12.83 2.18 -9.77
N SER A 563 -11.77 2.83 -10.22
CA SER A 563 -11.32 4.10 -9.65
C SER A 563 -12.39 5.20 -9.69
N SER A 564 -13.21 5.25 -10.74
CA SER A 564 -14.30 6.22 -10.88
C SER A 564 -15.48 6.01 -9.93
N TYR A 565 -15.58 4.83 -9.28
CA TYR A 565 -16.68 4.52 -8.35
C TYR A 565 -16.29 4.69 -6.88
N ARG A 566 -15.07 5.16 -6.59
CA ARG A 566 -14.55 5.28 -5.21
C ARG A 566 -15.36 6.21 -4.30
N SER A 567 -16.11 7.14 -4.88
CA SER A 567 -17.01 8.06 -4.18
C SER A 567 -18.42 7.51 -3.98
N ASN A 568 -18.67 6.27 -4.38
CA ASN A 568 -19.96 5.59 -4.30
C ASN A 568 -19.79 4.20 -3.65
N PRO A 569 -19.94 4.09 -2.33
CA PRO A 569 -19.71 2.83 -1.62
C PRO A 569 -20.52 1.65 -2.16
N LEU A 570 -21.78 1.87 -2.51
CA LEU A 570 -22.67 0.82 -3.06
C LEU A 570 -22.23 0.42 -4.46
N GLY A 571 -21.94 1.38 -5.34
CA GLY A 571 -21.50 1.13 -6.70
C GLY A 571 -20.13 0.45 -6.74
N LEU A 572 -19.22 0.84 -5.84
CA LEU A 572 -17.89 0.22 -5.75
C LEU A 572 -17.95 -1.23 -5.25
N ALA A 573 -18.83 -1.52 -4.30
CA ALA A 573 -18.96 -2.86 -3.72
C ALA A 573 -19.31 -3.94 -4.77
N GLU A 574 -19.94 -3.57 -5.90
CA GLU A 574 -20.23 -4.48 -7.00
C GLU A 574 -18.97 -5.11 -7.64
N PHE A 575 -17.81 -4.52 -7.41
CA PHE A 575 -16.53 -5.00 -7.92
C PHE A 575 -15.70 -5.80 -6.91
N ALA A 576 -16.22 -6.01 -5.68
CA ALA A 576 -15.50 -6.75 -4.66
C ALA A 576 -15.17 -8.18 -5.14
N LEU A 577 -13.90 -8.59 -5.01
CA LEU A 577 -13.38 -9.88 -5.45
C LEU A 577 -13.59 -10.20 -6.95
N SER A 578 -13.97 -9.22 -7.79
CA SER A 578 -14.34 -9.48 -9.19
C SER A 578 -13.23 -10.14 -10.02
N ARG A 579 -11.97 -9.98 -9.64
CA ARG A 579 -10.81 -10.61 -10.29
C ARG A 579 -10.43 -11.96 -9.71
N LYS A 580 -10.86 -12.27 -8.47
CA LYS A 580 -10.48 -13.48 -7.77
C LYS A 580 -11.64 -14.48 -7.67
N ASP A 581 -12.81 -13.98 -7.32
CA ASP A 581 -14.04 -14.77 -7.15
C ASP A 581 -15.24 -13.95 -7.66
N PRO A 582 -15.49 -13.91 -8.97
CA PRO A 582 -16.55 -13.09 -9.57
C PRO A 582 -17.96 -13.38 -9.04
N ALA A 583 -18.20 -14.56 -8.47
CA ALA A 583 -19.51 -14.94 -7.92
C ALA A 583 -19.71 -14.44 -6.47
N TYR A 584 -18.68 -13.93 -5.82
CA TYR A 584 -18.71 -13.44 -4.43
C TYR A 584 -19.84 -12.45 -4.16
N VAL A 585 -19.95 -11.40 -4.98
CA VAL A 585 -20.95 -10.33 -4.80
C VAL A 585 -22.37 -10.89 -4.81
N GLY A 586 -22.67 -11.79 -5.76
CA GLY A 586 -23.97 -12.46 -5.84
C GLY A 586 -24.29 -13.25 -4.58
N ARG A 587 -23.35 -14.08 -4.13
CA ARG A 587 -23.52 -14.88 -2.91
C ARG A 587 -23.68 -14.03 -1.64
N ALA A 588 -22.88 -12.95 -1.51
CA ALA A 588 -22.96 -12.04 -0.36
C ALA A 588 -24.33 -11.33 -0.31
N LYS A 589 -24.83 -10.83 -1.44
CA LYS A 589 -26.14 -10.17 -1.54
C LYS A 589 -27.31 -11.10 -1.22
N GLU A 590 -27.24 -12.37 -1.58
CA GLU A 590 -28.29 -13.34 -1.20
C GLU A 590 -28.37 -13.48 0.32
N VAL A 591 -27.25 -13.65 1.00
CA VAL A 591 -27.21 -13.72 2.48
C VAL A 591 -27.66 -12.42 3.11
N GLN A 592 -27.30 -11.27 2.53
CA GLN A 592 -27.68 -9.96 3.05
C GLN A 592 -29.22 -9.74 3.12
N LYS A 593 -30.00 -10.45 2.31
CA LYS A 593 -31.47 -10.39 2.39
C LYS A 593 -31.98 -10.73 3.78
N ALA A 594 -31.36 -11.72 4.45
CA ALA A 594 -31.73 -12.10 5.81
C ALA A 594 -31.47 -10.98 6.82
N GLN A 595 -30.30 -10.30 6.73
CA GLN A 595 -29.99 -9.16 7.61
C GLN A 595 -30.95 -8.00 7.38
N LYS A 596 -31.28 -7.68 6.13
CA LYS A 596 -32.24 -6.63 5.81
C LYS A 596 -33.64 -6.92 6.34
N ALA A 597 -34.05 -8.20 6.36
CA ALA A 597 -35.30 -8.60 6.97
C ALA A 597 -35.28 -8.38 8.50
N ILE A 598 -34.18 -8.76 9.16
CA ILE A 598 -34.00 -8.51 10.59
C ILE A 598 -34.09 -7.00 10.89
N GLU A 599 -33.40 -6.17 10.12
CA GLU A 599 -33.43 -4.71 10.27
C GLU A 599 -34.82 -4.09 10.01
N ALA A 600 -35.61 -4.73 9.15
CA ALA A 600 -37.02 -4.38 8.91
C ALA A 600 -37.98 -4.99 9.94
N ASN A 601 -37.48 -5.68 10.97
CA ASN A 601 -38.24 -6.44 11.96
C ASN A 601 -39.08 -7.59 11.37
N GLU A 602 -38.60 -8.15 10.25
CA GLU A 602 -39.20 -9.28 9.54
C GLU A 602 -38.44 -10.60 9.86
N CYS A 603 -39.01 -11.74 9.49
CA CYS A 603 -38.39 -13.04 9.70
C CYS A 603 -37.27 -13.29 8.65
N PRO A 604 -36.02 -13.51 9.06
CA PRO A 604 -34.91 -13.73 8.12
C PRO A 604 -35.09 -14.99 7.25
N VAL A 605 -35.76 -16.02 7.78
CA VAL A 605 -35.99 -17.29 7.05
C VAL A 605 -36.98 -17.11 5.90
N ASP A 606 -37.95 -16.18 6.03
CA ASP A 606 -38.88 -15.88 4.95
C ASP A 606 -38.22 -15.12 3.81
N ALA A 607 -37.26 -14.25 4.12
CA ALA A 607 -36.50 -13.49 3.13
C ALA A 607 -35.39 -14.35 2.46
N PHE A 608 -34.86 -15.33 3.18
CA PHE A 608 -33.80 -16.21 2.69
C PHE A 608 -34.00 -17.65 3.19
N ALA A 609 -34.79 -18.42 2.44
CA ALA A 609 -35.29 -19.74 2.82
C ALA A 609 -34.19 -20.79 3.11
N GLU A 610 -32.98 -20.61 2.55
CA GLU A 610 -31.81 -21.45 2.83
C GLU A 610 -31.44 -21.49 4.31
N LEU A 611 -31.78 -20.46 5.08
CA LEU A 611 -31.53 -20.39 6.51
C LEU A 611 -32.37 -21.34 7.34
N LYS A 612 -33.49 -21.84 6.82
CA LYS A 612 -34.42 -22.64 7.63
C LYS A 612 -33.74 -23.87 8.27
N PRO A 613 -33.12 -24.80 7.53
CA PRO A 613 -32.46 -25.95 8.15
C PRO A 613 -31.31 -25.55 9.08
N VAL A 614 -30.62 -24.45 8.79
CA VAL A 614 -29.53 -23.92 9.62
C VAL A 614 -30.07 -23.44 10.97
N MET A 615 -31.15 -22.67 10.95
CA MET A 615 -31.78 -22.17 12.17
C MET A 615 -32.43 -23.31 12.97
N ASP A 616 -33.08 -24.27 12.29
CA ASP A 616 -33.65 -25.46 12.95
C ASP A 616 -32.54 -26.21 13.73
N LYS A 617 -31.33 -26.33 13.14
CA LYS A 617 -30.19 -26.99 13.79
C LYS A 617 -29.63 -26.16 14.98
N ILE A 618 -29.51 -24.86 14.82
CA ILE A 618 -29.08 -23.98 15.92
C ILE A 618 -30.07 -24.08 17.10
N HIS A 619 -31.35 -24.07 16.82
CA HIS A 619 -32.41 -24.14 17.85
C HIS A 619 -32.41 -25.44 18.68
N GLU A 620 -31.83 -26.51 18.18
CA GLU A 620 -31.65 -27.73 18.99
C GLU A 620 -30.82 -27.50 20.27
N THR A 621 -29.86 -26.58 20.20
CA THR A 621 -28.93 -26.22 21.30
C THR A 621 -29.18 -24.83 21.87
N TYR A 622 -29.55 -23.86 21.02
CA TYR A 622 -29.74 -22.44 21.34
C TYR A 622 -31.16 -22.00 20.94
N PRO A 623 -32.22 -22.47 21.64
CA PRO A 623 -33.61 -22.16 21.28
C PRO A 623 -34.00 -20.70 21.41
N GLU A 624 -33.23 -19.88 22.15
CA GLU A 624 -33.44 -18.46 22.37
C GLU A 624 -32.94 -17.57 21.21
N VAL A 625 -32.18 -18.13 20.29
CA VAL A 625 -31.60 -17.36 19.17
C VAL A 625 -32.69 -17.04 18.15
N GLY A 626 -32.89 -15.76 17.85
CA GLY A 626 -33.90 -15.30 16.92
C GLY A 626 -33.62 -13.88 16.41
N LYS A 627 -34.55 -13.31 15.64
CA LYS A 627 -34.37 -12.02 14.98
C LYS A 627 -33.98 -10.86 15.90
N ASP A 628 -34.30 -10.93 17.18
CA ASP A 628 -34.08 -9.86 18.16
C ASP A 628 -32.65 -9.87 18.73
N ASN A 629 -31.93 -10.98 18.59
CA ASN A 629 -30.58 -11.16 19.15
C ASN A 629 -29.60 -11.77 18.17
N LEU A 630 -29.99 -11.97 16.90
CA LEU A 630 -29.17 -12.57 15.84
C LEU A 630 -28.84 -11.55 14.75
N GLY A 631 -27.59 -11.51 14.31
CA GLY A 631 -27.20 -10.91 13.04
C GLY A 631 -26.84 -12.01 12.03
N VAL A 632 -27.18 -11.78 10.77
CA VAL A 632 -26.89 -12.70 9.67
C VAL A 632 -26.07 -11.97 8.61
N GLY A 633 -25.01 -12.58 8.12
CA GLY A 633 -24.22 -12.01 7.04
C GLY A 633 -23.20 -12.96 6.46
N SER A 634 -22.18 -12.38 5.83
CA SER A 634 -21.15 -13.13 5.13
C SER A 634 -19.78 -13.00 5.78
N THR A 635 -18.94 -13.98 5.50
CA THR A 635 -17.51 -13.98 5.78
C THR A 635 -16.75 -14.55 4.59
N ILE A 636 -15.48 -14.19 4.47
CA ILE A 636 -14.53 -14.85 3.58
C ILE A 636 -13.47 -15.56 4.41
N PHE A 637 -12.91 -16.63 3.86
CA PHE A 637 -11.65 -17.19 4.30
C PHE A 637 -10.55 -16.82 3.32
N ALA A 638 -9.38 -16.44 3.83
CA ALA A 638 -8.15 -16.30 3.05
C ALA A 638 -6.93 -16.59 3.93
N VAL A 639 -5.92 -17.26 3.39
CA VAL A 639 -4.73 -17.66 4.16
C VAL A 639 -4.02 -16.45 4.77
N LYS A 640 -3.65 -15.46 3.93
CA LYS A 640 -2.95 -14.24 4.35
C LYS A 640 -3.44 -13.02 3.54
N PRO A 641 -4.63 -12.48 3.86
CA PRO A 641 -5.21 -11.37 3.12
C PRO A 641 -4.61 -10.02 3.51
N GLY A 642 -4.64 -9.07 2.55
CA GLY A 642 -4.43 -7.65 2.81
C GLY A 642 -3.02 -7.15 2.50
N ASP A 643 -2.26 -7.84 1.67
CA ASP A 643 -1.00 -7.33 1.16
C ASP A 643 -1.21 -6.18 0.15
N GLY A 644 -0.24 -5.30 0.06
CA GLY A 644 -0.20 -4.24 -0.95
C GLY A 644 -0.82 -2.91 -0.52
N SER A 645 -1.82 -2.41 -1.26
CA SER A 645 -2.39 -1.07 -1.10
C SER A 645 -3.08 -0.82 0.24
N ALA A 646 -3.00 0.43 0.73
CA ALA A 646 -3.68 0.88 1.95
C ALA A 646 -5.20 1.10 1.77
N ARG A 647 -5.81 0.56 0.70
CA ARG A 647 -7.22 0.79 0.38
C ARG A 647 -8.15 0.19 1.42
N GLU A 648 -8.87 1.06 2.13
CA GLU A 648 -9.91 0.67 3.07
C GLU A 648 -11.10 -0.01 2.36
N GLN A 649 -11.28 0.25 1.07
CA GLN A 649 -12.35 -0.32 0.25
C GLN A 649 -12.27 -1.86 0.17
N ALA A 650 -11.10 -2.44 0.38
CA ALA A 650 -10.97 -3.89 0.51
C ALA A 650 -11.78 -4.47 1.69
N ALA A 651 -12.02 -3.66 2.72
CA ALA A 651 -12.87 -4.02 3.88
C ALA A 651 -14.28 -3.42 3.74
N SER A 652 -14.40 -2.10 3.45
CA SER A 652 -15.70 -1.42 3.40
C SER A 652 -16.64 -1.99 2.35
N CYS A 653 -16.15 -2.44 1.20
CA CYS A 653 -16.99 -3.09 0.18
C CYS A 653 -17.60 -4.40 0.68
N GLN A 654 -16.86 -5.19 1.44
CA GLN A 654 -17.39 -6.39 2.08
C GLN A 654 -18.46 -6.03 3.11
N LYS A 655 -18.21 -5.01 3.95
CA LYS A 655 -19.19 -4.53 4.93
C LYS A 655 -20.48 -4.05 4.27
N VAL A 656 -20.39 -3.27 3.21
CA VAL A 656 -21.53 -2.77 2.44
C VAL A 656 -22.36 -3.91 1.85
N LEU A 657 -21.74 -5.04 1.51
CA LEU A 657 -22.40 -6.26 1.02
C LEU A 657 -22.89 -7.18 2.14
N GLY A 658 -22.87 -6.74 3.40
CA GLY A 658 -23.31 -7.53 4.54
C GLY A 658 -22.25 -8.42 5.17
N GLY A 659 -20.95 -8.11 4.95
CA GLY A 659 -19.83 -8.78 5.60
C GLY A 659 -19.73 -8.42 7.08
N TRP A 660 -19.56 -9.43 7.96
CA TRP A 660 -19.36 -9.25 9.40
C TRP A 660 -18.00 -9.68 9.89
N ALA A 661 -17.31 -10.49 9.12
CA ALA A 661 -16.01 -11.02 9.52
C ALA A 661 -15.14 -11.34 8.30
N ASN A 662 -13.85 -11.46 8.53
CA ASN A 662 -12.92 -12.27 7.73
C ASN A 662 -12.35 -13.35 8.64
N ILE A 663 -12.04 -14.52 8.09
CA ILE A 663 -11.30 -15.58 8.77
C ILE A 663 -9.98 -15.77 8.03
N ALA A 664 -8.86 -15.73 8.74
CA ALA A 664 -7.53 -15.85 8.16
C ALA A 664 -6.62 -16.70 9.04
N THR A 665 -5.55 -17.27 8.47
CA THR A 665 -4.43 -17.80 9.28
C THR A 665 -3.56 -16.68 9.81
N GLU A 666 -3.34 -15.65 8.99
CA GLU A 666 -2.56 -14.44 9.33
C GLU A 666 -3.07 -13.27 8.49
N TYR A 667 -2.95 -12.04 8.98
CA TYR A 667 -3.17 -10.83 8.18
C TYR A 667 -1.84 -10.30 7.66
N ALA A 668 -1.74 -10.08 6.35
CA ALA A 668 -0.51 -9.64 5.69
C ALA A 668 0.01 -8.31 6.24
N THR A 669 -0.89 -7.38 6.54
CA THR A 669 -0.53 -6.05 7.06
C THR A 669 -1.46 -5.61 8.18
N LYS A 670 -0.92 -4.80 9.11
CA LYS A 670 -1.73 -4.09 10.11
C LYS A 670 -2.82 -3.25 9.44
N ARG A 671 -2.50 -2.61 8.31
CA ARG A 671 -3.43 -1.74 7.57
C ARG A 671 -4.75 -2.41 7.22
N TYR A 672 -4.70 -3.62 6.65
CA TYR A 672 -5.92 -4.32 6.26
C TYR A 672 -6.73 -4.77 7.49
N ARG A 673 -6.05 -5.28 8.51
CA ARG A 673 -6.69 -5.65 9.77
C ARG A 673 -7.37 -4.44 10.44
N SER A 674 -6.70 -3.29 10.49
CA SER A 674 -7.28 -2.04 11.00
C SER A 674 -8.48 -1.57 10.20
N ASN A 675 -8.44 -1.74 8.87
CA ASN A 675 -9.60 -1.42 8.02
C ASN A 675 -10.81 -2.29 8.34
N LEU A 676 -10.63 -3.60 8.56
CA LEU A 676 -11.72 -4.48 9.01
C LEU A 676 -12.34 -3.98 10.32
N ILE A 677 -11.50 -3.71 11.31
CA ILE A 677 -11.92 -3.21 12.63
C ILE A 677 -12.70 -1.89 12.50
N ASN A 678 -12.17 -0.92 11.75
CA ASN A 678 -12.79 0.38 11.57
C ASN A 678 -14.14 0.33 10.83
N TRP A 679 -14.36 -0.72 10.03
CA TRP A 679 -15.65 -1.02 9.43
C TRP A 679 -16.49 -2.00 10.26
N GLY A 680 -16.10 -2.25 11.53
CA GLY A 680 -16.85 -3.10 12.46
C GLY A 680 -16.92 -4.56 12.04
N MET A 681 -15.93 -5.02 11.27
CA MET A 681 -15.79 -6.41 10.89
C MET A 681 -14.82 -7.13 11.84
N LEU A 682 -15.19 -8.35 12.23
CA LEU A 682 -14.39 -9.20 13.12
C LEU A 682 -13.19 -9.78 12.35
N PRO A 683 -11.94 -9.42 12.72
CA PRO A 683 -10.76 -9.94 12.04
C PRO A 683 -10.33 -11.28 12.67
N PHE A 684 -11.12 -12.32 12.46
CA PHE A 684 -10.86 -13.64 13.04
C PHE A 684 -9.58 -14.27 12.50
N LEU A 685 -8.90 -14.97 13.39
CA LEU A 685 -7.77 -15.84 13.11
C LEU A 685 -8.16 -17.28 13.45
N THR A 686 -7.77 -18.22 12.61
CA THR A 686 -7.89 -19.66 12.86
C THR A 686 -6.51 -20.31 12.95
N GLU A 687 -6.37 -21.29 13.83
CA GLU A 687 -5.18 -22.15 13.94
C GLU A 687 -5.33 -23.46 13.15
N GLU A 688 -6.45 -23.67 12.46
CA GLU A 688 -6.64 -24.83 11.59
C GLU A 688 -5.68 -24.77 10.40
N ASP A 689 -5.24 -25.94 9.96
CA ASP A 689 -4.46 -26.05 8.73
C ASP A 689 -5.32 -25.62 7.53
N HIS A 690 -4.86 -24.64 6.78
CA HIS A 690 -5.60 -24.08 5.65
C HIS A 690 -5.85 -25.10 4.51
N GLU A 691 -5.14 -26.23 4.48
CA GLU A 691 -5.40 -27.34 3.54
C GLU A 691 -6.45 -28.32 4.07
N ALA A 692 -6.83 -28.20 5.37
CA ALA A 692 -7.74 -29.14 6.05
C ALA A 692 -8.72 -28.41 6.97
N LEU A 693 -9.33 -27.33 6.50
CA LEU A 693 -10.31 -26.55 7.25
C LEU A 693 -11.54 -27.37 7.61
N SER A 694 -12.14 -27.09 8.76
CA SER A 694 -13.39 -27.70 9.19
C SER A 694 -14.64 -27.15 8.49
N PHE A 695 -14.47 -26.12 7.67
CA PHE A 695 -15.52 -25.44 6.89
C PHE A 695 -15.05 -25.17 5.46
N LYS A 696 -15.98 -24.86 4.57
CA LYS A 696 -15.73 -24.51 3.16
C LYS A 696 -16.71 -23.45 2.67
N ASN A 697 -16.48 -22.96 1.45
CA ASN A 697 -17.42 -22.05 0.78
C ASN A 697 -18.82 -22.65 0.73
N GLY A 698 -19.81 -21.90 1.20
CA GLY A 698 -21.22 -22.30 1.34
C GLY A 698 -21.63 -22.70 2.74
N ASP A 699 -20.70 -23.06 3.61
CA ASP A 699 -21.00 -23.43 4.99
C ASP A 699 -21.39 -22.23 5.86
N TYR A 700 -22.14 -22.52 6.93
CA TYR A 700 -22.52 -21.53 7.93
C TYR A 700 -21.71 -21.70 9.21
N ILE A 701 -21.26 -20.58 9.76
CA ILE A 701 -20.56 -20.51 11.04
C ILE A 701 -21.42 -19.70 12.01
N PHE A 702 -21.82 -20.32 13.11
CA PHE A 702 -22.57 -19.68 14.19
C PHE A 702 -21.64 -19.30 15.31
N VAL A 703 -21.70 -18.05 15.76
CA VAL A 703 -20.89 -17.50 16.84
C VAL A 703 -21.84 -17.01 17.93
N PRO A 704 -22.16 -17.85 18.94
CA PRO A 704 -23.00 -17.44 20.07
C PRO A 704 -22.29 -16.41 20.93
N ASP A 705 -23.06 -15.52 21.55
CA ASP A 705 -22.60 -14.49 22.50
C ASP A 705 -21.36 -13.69 22.05
N VAL A 706 -21.18 -13.52 20.74
CA VAL A 706 -20.01 -12.82 20.15
C VAL A 706 -19.84 -11.41 20.70
N ARG A 707 -20.94 -10.68 20.92
CA ARG A 707 -20.90 -9.35 21.49
C ARG A 707 -20.28 -9.36 22.88
N LYS A 708 -20.74 -10.26 23.73
CA LYS A 708 -20.23 -10.46 25.09
C LYS A 708 -18.75 -10.86 25.08
N ALA A 709 -18.35 -11.77 24.20
CA ALA A 709 -16.95 -12.18 24.06
C ALA A 709 -16.03 -10.99 23.72
N VAL A 710 -16.48 -10.09 22.84
CA VAL A 710 -15.75 -8.86 22.51
C VAL A 710 -15.71 -7.90 23.72
N GLU A 711 -16.81 -7.71 24.45
CA GLU A 711 -16.90 -6.86 25.64
C GLU A 711 -16.02 -7.37 26.80
N GLU A 712 -16.02 -8.68 27.03
CA GLU A 712 -15.24 -9.34 28.10
C GLU A 712 -13.78 -9.62 27.73
N LYS A 713 -13.36 -9.28 26.52
CA LYS A 713 -11.99 -9.42 26.02
C LYS A 713 -11.52 -10.88 25.95
N GLU A 714 -12.40 -11.79 25.59
CA GLU A 714 -12.06 -13.19 25.45
C GLU A 714 -11.00 -13.40 24.35
N ASP A 715 -9.96 -14.18 24.66
CA ASP A 715 -8.88 -14.48 23.72
C ASP A 715 -9.32 -15.47 22.63
N VAL A 716 -10.18 -16.43 23.01
CA VAL A 716 -10.72 -17.46 22.13
C VAL A 716 -12.23 -17.32 22.08
N ILE A 717 -12.74 -17.12 20.88
CA ILE A 717 -14.18 -17.00 20.62
C ILE A 717 -14.68 -18.35 20.08
N LYS A 718 -15.59 -18.94 20.83
CA LYS A 718 -16.21 -20.21 20.45
C LYS A 718 -17.21 -19.99 19.34
N ALA A 719 -17.07 -20.78 18.28
CA ALA A 719 -17.95 -20.79 17.13
C ALA A 719 -18.32 -22.25 16.76
N TYR A 720 -19.28 -22.40 15.87
CA TYR A 720 -19.71 -23.71 15.37
C TYR A 720 -19.92 -23.68 13.86
N VAL A 721 -19.33 -24.63 13.16
CA VAL A 721 -19.72 -24.94 11.78
C VAL A 721 -21.05 -25.69 11.83
N VAL A 722 -22.07 -25.17 11.16
CA VAL A 722 -23.43 -25.72 11.21
C VAL A 722 -23.63 -26.71 10.08
N GLY A 723 -23.69 -28.00 10.43
CA GLY A 723 -23.95 -29.11 9.52
C GLY A 723 -25.01 -30.03 10.10
N ASP A 724 -24.85 -31.36 9.94
CA ASP A 724 -25.70 -32.35 10.59
C ASP A 724 -25.61 -32.25 12.12
N GLU A 725 -24.52 -31.74 12.62
CA GLU A 725 -24.28 -31.37 14.02
C GLU A 725 -23.55 -30.02 14.10
N LEU A 726 -23.53 -29.40 15.29
CA LEU A 726 -22.75 -28.21 15.55
C LEU A 726 -21.29 -28.61 15.84
N LYS A 727 -20.41 -28.48 14.84
CA LYS A 727 -18.99 -28.78 14.98
C LYS A 727 -18.25 -27.59 15.55
N GLU A 728 -17.61 -27.76 16.70
CA GLU A 728 -16.88 -26.70 17.38
C GLU A 728 -15.70 -26.15 16.52
N LEU A 729 -15.58 -24.84 16.47
CA LEU A 729 -14.52 -24.07 15.82
C LEU A 729 -14.05 -22.98 16.78
N ASN A 730 -12.75 -22.91 17.04
CA ASN A 730 -12.16 -21.87 17.89
C ASN A 730 -11.55 -20.78 17.03
N LEU A 731 -12.01 -19.54 17.23
CA LEU A 731 -11.53 -18.35 16.52
C LEU A 731 -10.85 -17.39 17.50
N LYS A 732 -9.89 -16.60 17.01
CA LYS A 732 -9.20 -15.56 17.79
C LYS A 732 -9.34 -14.22 17.13
N LEU A 733 -9.44 -13.15 17.92
CA LEU A 733 -9.42 -11.78 17.39
C LEU A 733 -8.01 -11.17 17.38
N GLY A 734 -7.07 -11.78 18.10
CA GLY A 734 -5.76 -11.21 18.35
C GLY A 734 -5.85 -9.96 19.25
N ASP A 735 -4.76 -9.21 19.32
CA ASP A 735 -4.73 -8.00 20.14
C ASP A 735 -5.62 -6.89 19.57
N LEU A 736 -6.54 -6.40 20.39
CA LEU A 736 -7.38 -5.24 20.14
C LEU A 736 -7.24 -4.23 21.27
N THR A 737 -7.16 -2.96 20.93
CA THR A 737 -7.30 -1.88 21.91
C THR A 737 -8.75 -1.73 22.38
N ASP A 738 -8.97 -1.03 23.49
CA ASP A 738 -10.34 -0.81 23.98
C ASP A 738 -11.17 -0.02 22.96
N ALA A 739 -10.58 0.99 22.34
CA ALA A 739 -11.26 1.77 21.28
C ALA A 739 -11.60 0.91 20.04
N GLU A 740 -10.72 0.00 19.63
CA GLU A 740 -11.00 -0.92 18.51
C GLU A 740 -12.15 -1.89 18.84
N ARG A 741 -12.26 -2.36 20.10
CA ARG A 741 -13.38 -3.17 20.57
C ARG A 741 -14.69 -2.39 20.50
N GLU A 742 -14.70 -1.16 21.01
CA GLU A 742 -15.90 -0.30 20.97
C GLU A 742 -16.34 0.00 19.54
N ILE A 743 -15.41 0.24 18.60
CA ILE A 743 -15.73 0.41 17.18
C ILE A 743 -16.41 -0.84 16.60
N ILE A 744 -15.92 -2.03 16.93
CA ILE A 744 -16.54 -3.30 16.52
C ILE A 744 -17.95 -3.43 17.12
N LEU A 745 -18.11 -3.14 18.42
CA LEU A 745 -19.38 -3.20 19.11
C LEU A 745 -20.42 -2.24 18.54
N ASP A 746 -20.01 -1.04 18.17
CA ASP A 746 -20.87 -0.02 17.55
C ASP A 746 -21.16 -0.28 16.05
N GLY A 747 -20.46 -1.25 15.44
CA GLY A 747 -20.66 -1.71 14.07
C GLY A 747 -19.83 -0.98 13.01
N CYS A 748 -19.28 0.18 13.30
CA CYS A 748 -18.25 0.87 12.50
C CYS A 748 -17.79 2.17 13.17
N LEU A 749 -16.70 2.73 12.64
CA LEU A 749 -16.12 3.99 13.12
C LEU A 749 -17.11 5.17 13.09
N ILE A 750 -17.99 5.25 12.09
CA ILE A 750 -19.00 6.32 11.97
C ILE A 750 -19.98 6.27 13.15
N ASN A 751 -20.48 5.08 13.47
CA ASN A 751 -21.39 4.89 14.60
C ASN A 751 -20.70 5.19 15.92
N TYR A 752 -19.47 4.69 16.09
CA TYR A 752 -18.66 4.96 17.28
C TYR A 752 -18.57 6.45 17.57
N TYR A 753 -18.18 7.28 16.59
CA TYR A 753 -18.09 8.73 16.80
C TYR A 753 -19.44 9.43 16.92
N ARG A 754 -20.51 8.80 16.48
CA ARG A 754 -21.86 9.34 16.67
C ARG A 754 -22.39 9.03 18.07
N ASN A 755 -21.95 7.94 18.66
CA ASN A 755 -22.39 7.49 19.99
C ASN A 755 -21.52 8.02 21.13
N HIS A 756 -20.27 8.36 20.86
CA HIS A 756 -19.25 8.82 21.81
C HIS A 756 -18.71 10.22 21.46
#